data_26301cf0890db9d68d367e32a5965636
#
_entry.id   26301cf0890db9d68d367e32a5965636
#
_cell.length_a   1.000
_cell.length_b   1.000
_cell.length_c   1.000
_cell.angle_alpha   90.00
_cell.angle_beta   90.00
_cell.angle_gamma   90.00
#
_symmetry.space_group_name_H-M   'P 1'
#
loop_
_entity.id
_entity.type
_entity.pdbx_description
1 polymer ?
#
loop_
_entity_poly.entity_id
_entity_poly.type
_entity_poly.pdbx_seq_one_letter_code
_entity_poly.pdbx_strand_id
1 'polypeptide(L)'
;IYNFSLYFLLEVERKIRANDREYNSSFKYATNSIKTSKYNPFTFLPLNLFEQFQRIANAYFLFLLILQVSLTLSSFHSCKYREVCCEPPNNRLDRFMGTLTFGTQKYSLDNERVLLRGCTLRNTDWCFGLVLFAGPETKLMQNCGKSTFKRTSIDRLMNVLVLFIFGLLALMCIILAVGNGIWENHAGSKFNAFLPREENTAFSAFLTFWSYIIILNTVVPISLYVSMEVIRLGNSYYINWDRNMYHARTDTPAEARTTTLNEELGQIKYIFSDKTGTLTQNIMTFNKCSINGKSYGDVIDHYSGQRLEITEEMTPVDFSFNRLADPKFFFYDHTLVEAIKLGLPDVHAFFRLLALCHTVMAEEKKEGDLVYQAQSPDEGALVTAARNFGFVFRSRSPETVTIEEMGIQRSYELLAILDFNNVRKRMSVIVRNPEGKLSLYCKGADTIIYERLHPSCSELMKVTTEHLNEFAGEGLRTLVLAYKDLDEEYFSEWKQRHHESSVALEDREENLEKLYEEIERDMMLIGATAIEDKLQDGVSQTIEQLTKAEIKIWVLTGDKQETAENIGYSCNLLREEMNDVFFIAANSPEEVRQELRISVVFIFKWSLFLQRDACLKMLVQDENVNGDYGLVINGHSLAFALESNMELEFLRTACMCKTVICCRVTPLQKAQVVELVKKYKKAVTLAIGDGANDVSMIKGYYWRFVQSISFCLFYIWLTDLLKKQYMLVRYVLTLGCWFKLVLCWFMLAMCWFKLALWLF
;
A
#
# COMPACT_ATOMS: atom_id res chain seq x y z
N ILE A 1 -1.18 22.15 -29.58
CA ILE A 1 -1.75 21.04 -28.76
C ILE A 1 -1.56 19.68 -29.43
N TYR A 2 -1.08 19.61 -30.68
CA TYR A 2 -0.97 18.35 -31.44
C TYR A 2 0.44 17.71 -31.49
N ASN A 3 1.42 18.19 -30.71
CA ASN A 3 2.81 17.69 -30.80
C ASN A 3 3.40 17.11 -29.49
N PHE A 4 2.57 16.69 -28.52
CA PHE A 4 3.08 16.07 -27.29
C PHE A 4 2.80 14.57 -27.16
N SER A 5 2.22 13.91 -28.18
CA SER A 5 1.78 12.52 -28.13
C SER A 5 2.63 11.52 -28.94
N LEU A 6 3.78 11.91 -29.48
CA LEU A 6 4.50 11.02 -30.42
C LEU A 6 5.92 10.62 -30.00
N TYR A 7 6.29 10.68 -28.73
CA TYR A 7 7.59 10.22 -28.24
C TYR A 7 7.53 9.24 -27.05
N PHE A 8 6.50 8.40 -26.98
CA PHE A 8 6.64 7.08 -26.37
C PHE A 8 6.97 6.08 -27.49
N LEU A 9 8.16 6.19 -28.07
CA LEU A 9 8.81 5.04 -28.69
C LEU A 9 9.00 4.04 -27.55
N LEU A 10 8.32 2.91 -27.64
CA LEU A 10 8.52 1.75 -26.79
C LEU A 10 10.03 1.46 -26.79
N GLU A 11 10.70 1.73 -25.68
CA GLU A 11 12.07 1.31 -25.46
C GLU A 11 12.03 -0.22 -25.43
N VAL A 12 12.47 -0.86 -26.49
CA VAL A 12 12.41 -2.33 -26.64
C VAL A 12 13.43 -2.99 -25.73
N GLU A 13 14.59 -2.36 -25.56
CA GLU A 13 15.69 -2.80 -24.70
C GLU A 13 16.43 -1.61 -24.13
N ARG A 14 16.87 -1.73 -22.88
CA ARG A 14 17.74 -0.75 -22.22
C ARG A 14 19.20 -1.20 -22.23
N LYS A 15 20.10 -0.37 -22.76
CA LYS A 15 21.55 -0.63 -22.85
C LYS A 15 22.34 0.37 -22.03
N ILE A 16 23.09 -0.12 -21.05
CA ILE A 16 23.90 0.70 -20.15
C ILE A 16 25.32 0.17 -20.12
N ARG A 17 26.30 1.06 -20.35
CA ARG A 17 27.71 0.74 -20.14
C ARG A 17 28.19 1.30 -18.84
N ALA A 18 28.75 0.43 -18.00
CA ALA A 18 29.36 0.84 -16.74
C ALA A 18 30.50 1.83 -17.03
N ASN A 19 30.47 2.97 -16.35
CA ASN A 19 31.49 4.00 -16.45
C ASN A 19 31.70 4.62 -17.86
N ASP A 20 30.77 4.51 -18.80
CA ASP A 20 30.81 5.14 -20.12
C ASP A 20 29.77 6.28 -20.22
N ARG A 21 30.18 7.47 -19.80
CA ARG A 21 29.29 8.63 -19.77
C ARG A 21 28.89 9.10 -21.18
N GLU A 22 29.78 9.05 -22.14
CA GLU A 22 29.51 9.50 -23.50
C GLU A 22 28.47 8.60 -24.14
N TYR A 23 28.66 7.28 -24.05
CA TYR A 23 27.69 6.30 -24.53
C TYR A 23 26.33 6.44 -23.82
N ASN A 24 26.32 6.49 -22.48
CA ASN A 24 25.08 6.55 -21.73
C ASN A 24 24.35 7.91 -21.89
N SER A 25 25.07 9.00 -22.19
CA SER A 25 24.47 10.32 -22.44
C SER A 25 23.79 10.43 -23.81
N SER A 26 24.07 9.50 -24.74
CA SER A 26 23.35 9.42 -26.01
C SER A 26 21.89 8.99 -25.83
N PHE A 27 21.55 8.37 -24.70
CA PHE A 27 20.21 7.95 -24.32
C PHE A 27 19.61 8.92 -23.30
N LYS A 28 18.29 9.16 -23.36
CA LYS A 28 17.57 10.02 -22.42
C LYS A 28 17.11 9.21 -21.20
N TYR A 29 18.03 8.76 -20.37
CA TYR A 29 17.70 8.08 -19.12
C TYR A 29 17.29 9.08 -18.04
N ALA A 30 16.40 8.65 -17.12
CA ALA A 30 16.00 9.46 -15.98
C ALA A 30 17.18 9.75 -15.06
N THR A 31 17.18 10.93 -14.48
CA THR A 31 18.14 11.27 -13.43
C THR A 31 17.73 10.61 -12.11
N ASN A 32 18.70 10.30 -11.24
CA ASN A 32 18.42 9.74 -9.90
C ASN A 32 17.77 10.77 -8.95
N SER A 33 17.36 11.90 -9.48
CA SER A 33 16.60 12.91 -8.72
C SER A 33 15.19 12.42 -8.51
N ILE A 34 14.90 11.92 -7.31
CA ILE A 34 13.55 11.59 -6.89
C ILE A 34 13.00 12.74 -6.07
N LYS A 35 11.87 13.22 -6.50
CA LYS A 35 11.10 14.19 -5.75
C LYS A 35 10.31 13.46 -4.65
N THR A 36 10.96 13.16 -3.54
CA THR A 36 10.30 12.62 -2.35
C THR A 36 9.55 13.71 -1.61
N SER A 37 10.05 14.95 -1.66
CA SER A 37 9.32 16.11 -1.19
C SER A 37 8.25 16.53 -2.19
N LYS A 38 7.11 16.98 -1.68
CA LYS A 38 6.01 17.51 -2.47
C LYS A 38 6.45 18.72 -3.31
N TYR A 39 7.48 19.45 -2.86
CA TYR A 39 8.01 20.67 -3.45
C TYR A 39 9.52 20.58 -3.72
N ASN A 40 10.01 21.25 -4.76
CA ASN A 40 11.42 21.59 -4.94
C ASN A 40 11.74 22.94 -4.27
N PRO A 41 13.00 23.28 -3.99
CA PRO A 41 13.36 24.62 -3.50
C PRO A 41 12.80 25.74 -4.37
N PHE A 42 12.73 25.55 -5.70
CA PHE A 42 12.17 26.53 -6.65
C PHE A 42 10.66 26.45 -6.80
N THR A 43 10.07 25.26 -6.66
CA THR A 43 8.62 25.07 -6.75
C THR A 43 7.98 25.07 -5.37
N PHE A 44 8.75 25.08 -4.29
CA PHE A 44 8.22 25.16 -2.93
C PHE A 44 7.38 26.42 -2.78
N LEU A 45 7.95 27.59 -3.10
CA LEU A 45 7.21 28.83 -2.99
C LEU A 45 5.99 28.86 -3.93
N PRO A 46 6.12 28.72 -5.28
CA PRO A 46 4.95 28.84 -6.16
C PRO A 46 3.94 27.69 -6.00
N LEU A 47 4.35 26.43 -5.82
CA LEU A 47 3.40 25.33 -5.67
C LEU A 47 2.79 25.26 -4.27
N ASN A 48 3.59 25.49 -3.23
CA ASN A 48 3.07 25.60 -1.88
C ASN A 48 2.13 26.81 -1.77
N LEU A 49 2.53 27.94 -2.33
CA LEU A 49 1.65 29.09 -2.45
C LEU A 49 0.40 28.74 -3.27
N PHE A 50 0.52 28.12 -4.44
CA PHE A 50 -0.64 27.71 -5.24
C PHE A 50 -1.58 26.77 -4.45
N GLU A 51 -1.05 25.83 -3.67
CA GLU A 51 -1.85 24.99 -2.80
C GLU A 51 -2.41 25.75 -1.60
N GLN A 52 -1.66 26.66 -1.02
CA GLN A 52 -2.14 27.60 0.00
C GLN A 52 -3.20 28.56 -0.55
N PHE A 53 -3.09 28.94 -1.85
CA PHE A 53 -4.08 29.80 -2.51
C PHE A 53 -5.36 29.10 -2.90
N GLN A 54 -5.38 27.79 -2.86
CA GLN A 54 -6.64 27.06 -2.85
C GLN A 54 -7.44 27.31 -1.55
N ARG A 55 -6.80 27.87 -0.53
CA ARG A 55 -7.45 28.62 0.56
C ARG A 55 -7.57 30.08 0.11
N ILE A 56 -8.78 30.54 -0.13
CA ILE A 56 -9.07 31.84 -0.76
C ILE A 56 -8.44 33.02 0.00
N ALA A 57 -8.36 32.93 1.33
CA ALA A 57 -7.68 33.93 2.15
C ALA A 57 -6.19 34.09 1.80
N ASN A 58 -5.50 32.99 1.46
CA ASN A 58 -4.07 33.04 1.14
C ASN A 58 -3.80 33.55 -0.27
N ALA A 59 -4.74 33.45 -1.20
CA ALA A 59 -4.64 34.03 -2.54
C ALA A 59 -4.51 35.56 -2.47
N TYR A 60 -5.18 36.19 -1.53
CA TYR A 60 -5.10 37.63 -1.29
C TYR A 60 -3.68 38.06 -0.84
N PHE A 61 -3.00 37.28 0.00
CA PHE A 61 -1.65 37.60 0.49
C PHE A 61 -0.54 37.32 -0.52
N LEU A 62 -0.71 36.40 -1.46
CA LEU A 62 0.28 36.17 -2.53
C LEU A 62 0.44 37.38 -3.41
N PHE A 63 -0.63 38.04 -3.71
CA PHE A 63 -0.61 39.22 -4.54
C PHE A 63 0.37 40.29 -4.01
N LEU A 64 0.54 40.36 -2.69
CA LEU A 64 1.48 41.27 -2.03
C LEU A 64 2.95 40.81 -2.09
N LEU A 65 3.19 39.47 -2.20
CA LEU A 65 4.53 38.88 -2.08
C LEU A 65 5.29 38.70 -3.41
N ILE A 66 4.61 38.64 -4.55
CA ILE A 66 5.21 38.33 -5.88
C ILE A 66 6.32 39.33 -6.33
N LEU A 67 6.47 40.43 -5.66
CA LEU A 67 7.36 41.53 -6.05
C LEU A 67 8.87 41.32 -5.74
N GLN A 68 9.35 40.20 -5.17
CA GLN A 68 10.66 40.21 -4.47
C GLN A 68 11.78 39.20 -4.82
N VAL A 69 11.73 38.17 -5.71
CA VAL A 69 12.78 37.06 -5.72
C VAL A 69 13.44 36.65 -7.06
N SER A 70 14.73 36.18 -7.02
CA SER A 70 15.55 35.58 -8.11
C SER A 70 16.67 34.56 -7.67
N LEU A 71 17.46 33.87 -8.56
CA LEU A 71 18.03 32.50 -8.52
C LEU A 71 19.50 32.19 -8.89
N THR A 72 20.05 30.93 -8.72
CA THR A 72 21.14 30.22 -9.47
C THR A 72 21.51 28.73 -9.14
N LEU A 73 22.51 28.06 -9.83
CA LEU A 73 22.73 26.61 -10.12
C LEU A 73 24.18 26.06 -10.21
N SER A 74 24.47 24.67 -10.19
CA SER A 74 25.52 23.89 -10.94
C SER A 74 25.84 22.39 -10.58
N SER A 75 26.91 21.66 -11.11
CA SER A 75 27.07 20.26 -11.60
C SER A 75 28.37 19.43 -11.30
N PHE A 76 28.50 18.03 -11.69
CA PHE A 76 29.55 17.20 -12.37
C PHE A 76 29.95 15.74 -11.98
N HIS A 77 30.37 14.78 -12.73
CA HIS A 77 31.27 13.95 -13.61
C HIS A 77 31.77 12.54 -13.09
N SER A 78 32.37 11.59 -13.80
CA SER A 78 32.33 10.53 -14.83
C SER A 78 33.36 9.35 -14.69
N CYS A 79 33.15 8.12 -15.37
CA CYS A 79 33.98 7.16 -16.20
C CYS A 79 33.96 5.63 -15.95
N LYS A 80 34.26 4.72 -16.80
CA LYS A 80 34.00 3.77 -17.92
C LYS A 80 34.22 2.24 -17.72
N TYR A 81 33.51 1.33 -18.38
CA TYR A 81 33.45 0.14 -19.26
C TYR A 81 32.90 -1.20 -18.71
N ARG A 82 31.58 -1.48 -18.88
CA ARG A 82 30.91 -2.81 -18.93
C ARG A 82 29.49 -2.57 -19.45
N GLU A 83 28.94 -3.50 -20.30
CA GLU A 83 27.62 -3.27 -20.90
C GLU A 83 26.56 -4.21 -20.31
N VAL A 84 25.43 -3.67 -19.89
CA VAL A 84 24.23 -4.40 -19.49
C VAL A 84 23.11 -4.07 -20.46
N CYS A 85 22.48 -5.12 -20.99
CA CYS A 85 21.26 -5.04 -21.77
C CYS A 85 20.13 -5.62 -20.95
N CYS A 86 19.04 -4.87 -20.73
CA CYS A 86 17.93 -5.30 -19.89
C CYS A 86 16.58 -4.77 -20.40
N GLU A 87 15.51 -5.27 -19.81
CA GLU A 87 14.15 -4.81 -20.06
C GLU A 87 13.96 -3.30 -19.83
N PRO A 88 12.98 -2.66 -20.50
CA PRO A 88 12.62 -1.26 -20.21
C PRO A 88 12.04 -1.10 -18.81
N PRO A 89 12.01 0.13 -18.27
CA PRO A 89 11.43 0.40 -16.96
C PRO A 89 9.97 -0.07 -16.86
N ASN A 90 9.68 -0.89 -15.87
CA ASN A 90 8.35 -1.42 -15.62
C ASN A 90 8.03 -1.45 -14.11
N ASN A 91 6.79 -1.72 -13.76
CA ASN A 91 6.31 -1.76 -12.38
C ASN A 91 6.30 -3.17 -11.75
N ARG A 92 6.78 -4.20 -12.45
CA ARG A 92 6.79 -5.57 -11.96
C ARG A 92 7.94 -5.76 -10.99
N LEU A 93 7.65 -5.99 -9.72
CA LEU A 93 8.64 -6.18 -8.65
C LEU A 93 9.19 -7.61 -8.62
N ASP A 94 8.42 -8.56 -9.09
CA ASP A 94 8.67 -10.00 -9.06
C ASP A 94 9.47 -10.54 -10.25
N ARG A 95 9.73 -9.71 -11.25
CA ARG A 95 10.35 -10.13 -12.51
C ARG A 95 11.38 -9.13 -12.98
N PHE A 96 12.55 -9.63 -13.39
CA PHE A 96 13.59 -8.87 -14.10
C PHE A 96 14.31 -9.73 -15.11
N MET A 97 14.56 -9.20 -16.31
CA MET A 97 15.32 -9.86 -17.35
C MET A 97 16.42 -8.94 -17.86
N GLY A 98 17.64 -9.49 -17.92
CA GLY A 98 18.79 -8.79 -18.49
C GLY A 98 19.96 -9.70 -18.74
N THR A 99 20.95 -9.17 -19.44
CA THR A 99 22.26 -9.81 -19.70
C THR A 99 23.37 -8.83 -19.42
N LEU A 100 24.39 -9.31 -18.71
CA LEU A 100 25.64 -8.60 -18.50
C LEU A 100 26.69 -9.17 -19.46
N THR A 101 27.25 -8.35 -20.32
CA THR A 101 28.38 -8.71 -21.17
C THR A 101 29.67 -8.22 -20.50
N PHE A 102 30.54 -9.17 -20.18
CA PHE A 102 31.86 -8.89 -19.61
C PHE A 102 32.94 -9.56 -20.47
N GLY A 103 33.67 -8.77 -21.25
CA GLY A 103 34.58 -9.29 -22.23
C GLY A 103 33.86 -10.08 -23.34
N THR A 104 34.15 -11.36 -23.48
CA THR A 104 33.50 -12.27 -24.44
C THR A 104 32.39 -13.12 -23.81
N GLN A 105 32.23 -13.07 -22.49
CA GLN A 105 31.25 -13.89 -21.77
C GLN A 105 29.95 -13.09 -21.50
N LYS A 106 28.82 -13.78 -21.62
CA LYS A 106 27.50 -13.27 -21.29
C LYS A 106 26.98 -13.95 -20.05
N TYR A 107 26.47 -13.16 -19.11
CA TYR A 107 25.87 -13.63 -17.87
C TYR A 107 24.41 -13.23 -17.84
N SER A 108 23.53 -14.15 -17.51
CA SER A 108 22.10 -13.86 -17.31
C SER A 108 21.89 -13.07 -16.03
N LEU A 109 21.01 -12.09 -16.10
CA LEU A 109 20.53 -11.34 -14.94
C LEU A 109 19.04 -11.62 -14.76
N ASP A 110 18.70 -12.05 -13.56
CA ASP A 110 17.36 -12.36 -13.10
C ASP A 110 16.97 -11.46 -11.91
N ASN A 111 15.79 -11.70 -11.34
CA ASN A 111 15.29 -10.89 -10.24
C ASN A 111 16.16 -10.98 -8.96
N GLU A 112 16.87 -12.08 -8.75
CA GLU A 112 17.75 -12.27 -7.59
C GLU A 112 19.02 -11.41 -7.63
N ARG A 113 19.45 -11.02 -8.84
CA ARG A 113 20.66 -10.22 -9.07
C ARG A 113 20.37 -8.72 -9.16
N VAL A 114 19.13 -8.32 -8.91
CA VAL A 114 18.69 -6.93 -8.90
C VAL A 114 18.38 -6.48 -7.48
N LEU A 115 19.10 -5.46 -7.03
CA LEU A 115 18.81 -4.78 -5.78
C LEU A 115 17.74 -3.72 -6.03
N LEU A 116 16.56 -3.91 -5.46
CA LEU A 116 15.47 -2.95 -5.53
C LEU A 116 15.79 -1.74 -4.65
N ARG A 117 15.25 -0.59 -5.02
CA ARG A 117 15.35 0.63 -4.22
C ARG A 117 14.73 0.41 -2.83
N GLY A 118 15.44 0.81 -1.78
CA GLY A 118 15.00 0.68 -0.39
C GLY A 118 15.44 -0.62 0.29
N CYS A 119 16.05 -1.56 -0.44
CA CYS A 119 16.66 -2.74 0.16
C CYS A 119 17.85 -2.37 1.05
N THR A 120 18.02 -3.12 2.14
CA THR A 120 19.16 -3.02 3.05
C THR A 120 20.09 -4.20 2.81
N LEU A 121 21.38 -3.92 2.58
CA LEU A 121 22.41 -4.94 2.51
C LEU A 121 22.64 -5.54 3.90
N ARG A 122 22.56 -6.87 4.02
CA ARG A 122 22.80 -7.60 5.29
C ARG A 122 23.84 -8.68 5.09
N ASN A 123 24.55 -9.02 6.17
CA ASN A 123 25.57 -10.06 6.19
C ASN A 123 26.67 -9.91 5.10
N THR A 124 26.90 -8.69 4.64
CA THR A 124 27.86 -8.37 3.59
C THR A 124 28.42 -6.99 3.86
N ASP A 125 29.73 -6.86 3.93
CA ASP A 125 30.39 -5.60 4.24
C ASP A 125 30.27 -4.60 3.08
N TRP A 126 30.35 -5.08 1.83
CA TRP A 126 30.24 -4.25 0.65
C TRP A 126 29.74 -5.04 -0.58
N CYS A 127 29.17 -4.35 -1.53
CA CYS A 127 28.83 -4.90 -2.85
C CYS A 127 29.13 -3.90 -3.97
N PHE A 128 29.40 -4.42 -5.18
CA PHE A 128 29.45 -3.61 -6.39
C PHE A 128 28.10 -3.69 -7.10
N GLY A 129 27.53 -2.55 -7.46
CA GLY A 129 26.27 -2.47 -8.17
C GLY A 129 26.36 -1.52 -9.37
N LEU A 130 25.68 -1.86 -10.45
CA LEU A 130 25.44 -0.98 -11.60
C LEU A 130 24.00 -0.45 -11.51
N VAL A 131 23.83 0.85 -11.56
CA VAL A 131 22.49 1.48 -11.55
C VAL A 131 21.84 1.29 -12.93
N LEU A 132 20.77 0.52 -13.00
CA LEU A 132 20.01 0.26 -14.22
C LEU A 132 18.83 1.23 -14.37
N PHE A 133 18.09 1.45 -13.29
CA PHE A 133 16.94 2.37 -13.22
C PHE A 133 17.19 3.44 -12.18
N ALA A 134 16.85 4.68 -12.50
CA ALA A 134 17.07 5.80 -11.61
C ALA A 134 15.80 6.63 -11.44
N GLY A 135 15.65 7.28 -10.28
CA GLY A 135 14.57 8.22 -10.01
C GLY A 135 13.18 7.61 -10.18
N PRO A 136 12.31 8.23 -11.00
CA PRO A 136 10.93 7.77 -11.22
C PRO A 136 10.84 6.43 -11.98
N GLU A 137 11.91 6.02 -12.67
CA GLU A 137 11.95 4.79 -13.48
C GLU A 137 12.21 3.53 -12.65
N THR A 138 12.57 3.67 -11.36
CA THR A 138 12.73 2.50 -10.49
C THR A 138 11.41 1.76 -10.32
N LYS A 139 11.45 0.43 -10.31
CA LYS A 139 10.26 -0.44 -10.18
C LYS A 139 9.38 -0.03 -8.99
N LEU A 140 9.97 0.30 -7.85
CA LEU A 140 9.25 0.77 -6.67
C LEU A 140 8.54 2.10 -6.91
N MET A 141 9.21 3.07 -7.54
CA MET A 141 8.61 4.39 -7.78
C MET A 141 7.49 4.36 -8.82
N GLN A 142 7.51 3.43 -9.75
CA GLN A 142 6.42 3.22 -10.71
C GLN A 142 5.16 2.65 -10.04
N ASN A 143 5.31 1.89 -8.95
CA ASN A 143 4.20 1.44 -8.12
C ASN A 143 3.70 2.52 -7.14
N CYS A 144 4.52 3.54 -6.85
CA CYS A 144 4.13 4.65 -5.99
C CYS A 144 3.29 5.68 -6.76
N GLY A 145 1.99 5.74 -6.55
CA GLY A 145 1.10 6.77 -7.12
C GLY A 145 1.57 8.20 -6.76
N LYS A 146 1.15 9.18 -7.57
CA LYS A 146 1.44 10.60 -7.31
C LYS A 146 0.75 11.05 -6.02
N SER A 147 1.47 11.79 -5.17
CA SER A 147 0.88 12.39 -3.97
C SER A 147 -0.10 13.50 -4.35
N THR A 148 -1.32 13.43 -3.83
CA THR A 148 -2.35 14.47 -3.99
C THR A 148 -2.55 15.23 -2.69
N PHE A 149 -2.95 16.49 -2.79
CA PHE A 149 -3.31 17.29 -1.61
C PHE A 149 -4.70 16.87 -1.12
N LYS A 150 -4.79 16.45 0.15
CA LYS A 150 -6.05 16.09 0.80
C LYS A 150 -6.63 17.31 1.48
N ARG A 151 -7.90 17.64 1.23
CA ARG A 151 -8.62 18.76 1.87
C ARG A 151 -9.67 18.22 2.81
N THR A 152 -9.72 18.78 4.01
CA THR A 152 -10.71 18.43 5.01
C THR A 152 -12.07 19.10 4.72
N SER A 153 -13.11 18.60 5.36
CA SER A 153 -14.45 19.19 5.34
C SER A 153 -14.43 20.62 5.93
N ILE A 154 -13.65 20.82 6.98
CA ILE A 154 -13.47 22.13 7.63
C ILE A 154 -12.79 23.13 6.70
N ASP A 155 -11.75 22.73 5.96
CA ASP A 155 -11.12 23.63 4.97
C ASP A 155 -12.09 24.11 3.90
N ARG A 156 -13.04 23.26 3.49
CA ARG A 156 -14.09 23.63 2.52
C ARG A 156 -15.06 24.63 3.13
N LEU A 157 -15.52 24.36 4.36
CA LEU A 157 -16.41 25.25 5.10
C LEU A 157 -15.77 26.64 5.31
N MET A 158 -14.49 26.66 5.72
CA MET A 158 -13.73 27.88 5.92
C MET A 158 -13.62 28.71 4.63
N ASN A 159 -13.40 28.05 3.48
CA ASN A 159 -13.38 28.75 2.20
C ASN A 159 -14.73 29.39 1.85
N VAL A 160 -15.84 28.71 2.13
CA VAL A 160 -17.19 29.25 1.92
C VAL A 160 -17.44 30.44 2.85
N LEU A 161 -17.04 30.33 4.12
CA LEU A 161 -17.18 31.43 5.10
C LEU A 161 -16.39 32.67 4.67
N VAL A 162 -15.14 32.48 4.22
CA VAL A 162 -14.29 33.62 3.73
C VAL A 162 -14.89 34.25 2.48
N LEU A 163 -15.42 33.47 1.54
CA LEU A 163 -16.12 34.01 0.38
C LEU A 163 -17.34 34.86 0.78
N PHE A 164 -18.11 34.37 1.78
CA PHE A 164 -19.24 35.13 2.31
C PHE A 164 -18.81 36.45 2.96
N ILE A 165 -17.77 36.42 3.79
CA ILE A 165 -17.20 37.60 4.43
C ILE A 165 -16.67 38.60 3.39
N PHE A 166 -15.99 38.10 2.33
CA PHE A 166 -15.51 38.90 1.23
C PHE A 166 -16.67 39.56 0.42
N GLY A 167 -17.73 38.77 0.17
CA GLY A 167 -18.96 39.31 -0.44
C GLY A 167 -19.62 40.41 0.39
N LEU A 168 -19.69 40.25 1.72
CA LEU A 168 -20.19 41.24 2.63
C LEU A 168 -19.30 42.50 2.64
N LEU A 169 -17.98 42.30 2.66
CA LEU A 169 -17.01 43.41 2.57
C LEU A 169 -17.22 44.21 1.27
N ALA A 170 -17.34 43.54 0.12
CA ALA A 170 -17.57 44.19 -1.15
C ALA A 170 -18.88 44.95 -1.16
N LEU A 171 -19.96 44.39 -0.63
CA LEU A 171 -21.25 45.05 -0.49
C LEU A 171 -21.16 46.32 0.37
N MET A 172 -20.47 46.25 1.51
CA MET A 172 -20.20 47.40 2.40
C MET A 172 -19.44 48.46 1.65
N CYS A 173 -18.39 48.14 0.92
CA CYS A 173 -17.61 49.07 0.15
C CYS A 173 -18.44 49.75 -0.96
N ILE A 174 -19.36 49.04 -1.60
CA ILE A 174 -20.28 49.59 -2.60
C ILE A 174 -21.21 50.62 -1.93
N ILE A 175 -21.84 50.27 -0.80
CA ILE A 175 -22.72 51.14 -0.06
C ILE A 175 -22.02 52.42 0.33
N LEU A 176 -20.79 52.33 0.85
CA LEU A 176 -20.00 53.47 1.28
C LEU A 176 -19.53 54.33 0.07
N ALA A 177 -19.19 53.71 -1.06
CA ALA A 177 -18.80 54.42 -2.28
C ALA A 177 -19.98 55.17 -2.89
N VAL A 178 -21.18 54.57 -2.92
CA VAL A 178 -22.42 55.23 -3.36
C VAL A 178 -22.76 56.40 -2.41
N GLY A 179 -22.68 56.13 -1.08
CA GLY A 179 -22.89 57.20 -0.07
C GLY A 179 -21.93 58.35 -0.22
N ASN A 180 -20.65 58.09 -0.52
CA ASN A 180 -19.67 59.13 -0.80
C ASN A 180 -20.03 59.92 -2.09
N GLY A 181 -20.44 59.25 -3.16
CA GLY A 181 -20.88 59.91 -4.39
C GLY A 181 -22.09 60.82 -4.20
N ILE A 182 -23.11 60.41 -3.39
CA ILE A 182 -24.27 61.18 -3.03
C ILE A 182 -23.84 62.38 -2.19
N TRP A 183 -22.99 62.17 -1.18
CA TRP A 183 -22.47 63.27 -0.32
C TRP A 183 -21.71 64.30 -1.14
N GLU A 184 -20.85 63.85 -2.05
CA GLU A 184 -20.03 64.74 -2.92
C GLU A 184 -20.91 65.61 -3.81
N ASN A 185 -22.00 65.08 -4.34
CA ASN A 185 -22.96 65.85 -5.13
C ASN A 185 -23.80 66.86 -4.33
N HIS A 186 -24.24 66.51 -3.12
CA HIS A 186 -25.15 67.37 -2.32
C HIS A 186 -24.44 68.30 -1.35
N ALA A 187 -23.47 67.76 -0.60
CA ALA A 187 -22.78 68.54 0.45
C ALA A 187 -21.39 68.97 0.03
N GLY A 188 -20.59 68.07 -0.57
CA GLY A 188 -19.21 68.32 -1.00
C GLY A 188 -19.09 69.49 -1.99
N SER A 189 -20.09 69.66 -2.82
CA SER A 189 -20.16 70.82 -3.76
C SER A 189 -20.08 72.19 -3.07
N LYS A 190 -20.49 72.26 -1.81
CA LYS A 190 -20.42 73.53 -1.00
C LYS A 190 -19.03 73.76 -0.40
N PHE A 191 -18.15 72.78 -0.38
CA PHE A 191 -16.82 72.83 0.22
C PHE A 191 -15.70 72.87 -0.81
N ASN A 192 -15.95 73.24 -2.07
CA ASN A 192 -14.98 73.29 -3.17
C ASN A 192 -13.72 74.15 -2.86
N ALA A 193 -13.82 75.13 -2.00
CA ALA A 193 -12.66 75.94 -1.61
C ALA A 193 -11.68 75.22 -0.69
N PHE A 194 -12.10 74.17 -0.02
CA PHE A 194 -11.31 73.49 1.02
C PHE A 194 -10.94 72.02 0.65
N LEU A 195 -11.66 71.43 -0.28
CA LEU A 195 -11.47 70.05 -0.69
C LEU A 195 -11.18 69.95 -2.21
N PRO A 196 -10.03 69.45 -2.64
CA PRO A 196 -9.79 69.25 -4.06
C PRO A 196 -10.73 68.17 -4.59
N ARG A 197 -11.34 68.41 -5.76
CA ARG A 197 -12.29 67.46 -6.38
C ARG A 197 -11.73 66.91 -7.68
N GLU A 198 -12.10 65.62 -7.91
CA GLU A 198 -12.02 65.02 -9.23
C GLU A 198 -13.17 65.57 -10.10
N GLU A 199 -12.90 65.88 -11.35
CA GLU A 199 -13.92 66.45 -12.29
C GLU A 199 -15.10 65.46 -12.53
N ASN A 200 -14.87 64.18 -12.33
CA ASN A 200 -15.88 63.13 -12.55
C ASN A 200 -16.25 62.43 -11.24
N THR A 201 -17.44 62.68 -10.69
CA THR A 201 -17.96 62.13 -9.45
C THR A 201 -18.06 60.57 -9.47
N ALA A 202 -18.37 60.00 -10.64
CA ALA A 202 -18.43 58.54 -10.80
C ALA A 202 -17.03 57.91 -10.67
N PHE A 203 -15.97 58.57 -11.17
CA PHE A 203 -14.61 58.13 -11.02
C PHE A 203 -14.10 58.27 -9.58
N SER A 204 -14.48 59.34 -8.90
CA SER A 204 -14.21 59.54 -7.47
C SER A 204 -14.84 58.41 -6.63
N ALA A 205 -16.11 58.10 -6.86
CA ALA A 205 -16.79 56.97 -6.16
C ALA A 205 -16.11 55.63 -6.45
N PHE A 206 -15.65 55.37 -7.67
CA PHE A 206 -14.91 54.16 -8.02
C PHE A 206 -13.57 54.07 -7.29
N LEU A 207 -12.81 55.15 -7.21
CA LEU A 207 -11.56 55.17 -6.43
C LEU A 207 -11.81 54.99 -4.94
N THR A 208 -12.87 55.58 -4.43
CA THR A 208 -13.31 55.45 -3.03
C THR A 208 -13.67 54.00 -2.68
N PHE A 209 -14.31 53.29 -3.59
CA PHE A 209 -14.58 51.85 -3.42
C PHE A 209 -13.30 51.04 -3.14
N TRP A 210 -12.25 51.22 -3.94
CA TRP A 210 -10.96 50.55 -3.72
C TRP A 210 -10.27 50.97 -2.44
N SER A 211 -10.36 52.24 -2.08
CA SER A 211 -9.85 52.76 -0.81
C SER A 211 -10.53 52.10 0.38
N TYR A 212 -11.83 51.89 0.32
CA TYR A 212 -12.57 51.18 1.38
C TYR A 212 -12.21 49.70 1.46
N ILE A 213 -11.93 49.03 0.34
CA ILE A 213 -11.42 47.63 0.38
C ILE A 213 -10.11 47.56 1.15
N ILE A 214 -9.20 48.52 0.94
CA ILE A 214 -7.90 48.57 1.66
C ILE A 214 -8.10 48.86 3.15
N ILE A 215 -8.95 49.80 3.50
CA ILE A 215 -9.19 50.22 4.90
C ILE A 215 -9.92 49.11 5.67
N LEU A 216 -10.92 48.49 5.07
CA LEU A 216 -11.77 47.45 5.72
C LEU A 216 -11.22 46.02 5.60
N ASN A 217 -10.01 45.86 5.03
CA ASN A 217 -9.42 44.51 4.90
C ASN A 217 -9.28 43.77 6.23
N THR A 218 -9.21 44.50 7.36
CA THR A 218 -9.16 43.93 8.73
C THR A 218 -10.40 43.15 9.10
N VAL A 219 -11.51 43.25 8.35
CA VAL A 219 -12.73 42.43 8.54
C VAL A 219 -12.46 40.98 8.17
N VAL A 220 -11.49 40.68 7.29
CA VAL A 220 -11.10 39.32 6.94
C VAL A 220 -10.35 38.69 8.12
N PRO A 221 -10.87 37.59 8.71
CA PRO A 221 -10.36 37.05 9.97
C PRO A 221 -9.11 36.19 9.76
N ILE A 222 -7.95 36.80 9.58
CA ILE A 222 -6.65 36.12 9.47
C ILE A 222 -6.33 35.32 10.72
N SER A 223 -6.67 35.87 11.89
CA SER A 223 -6.45 35.25 13.20
C SER A 223 -7.13 33.89 13.31
N LEU A 224 -8.27 33.69 12.66
CA LEU A 224 -8.98 32.41 12.65
C LEU A 224 -8.15 31.30 11.99
N TYR A 225 -7.51 31.61 10.83
CA TYR A 225 -6.63 30.64 10.15
C TYR A 225 -5.40 30.31 10.99
N VAL A 226 -4.76 31.31 11.58
CA VAL A 226 -3.59 31.09 12.43
C VAL A 226 -3.96 30.23 13.65
N SER A 227 -5.09 30.52 14.29
CA SER A 227 -5.57 29.72 15.44
C SER A 227 -5.85 28.28 15.05
N MET A 228 -6.49 28.02 13.90
CA MET A 228 -6.73 26.67 13.39
C MET A 228 -5.44 25.90 13.15
N GLU A 229 -4.42 26.51 12.52
CA GLU A 229 -3.13 25.84 12.31
C GLU A 229 -2.38 25.56 13.62
N VAL A 230 -2.47 26.45 14.61
CA VAL A 230 -1.88 26.21 15.95
C VAL A 230 -2.58 25.04 16.65
N ILE A 231 -3.93 24.98 16.60
CA ILE A 231 -4.70 23.87 17.17
C ILE A 231 -4.34 22.54 16.49
N ARG A 232 -4.25 22.53 15.16
CA ARG A 232 -3.84 21.32 14.38
C ARG A 232 -2.44 20.85 14.76
N LEU A 233 -1.51 21.78 14.95
CA LEU A 233 -0.16 21.47 15.40
C LEU A 233 -0.20 20.86 16.82
N GLY A 234 -0.96 21.45 17.74
CA GLY A 234 -1.16 20.92 19.08
C GLY A 234 -1.73 19.50 19.07
N ASN A 235 -2.77 19.25 18.28
CA ASN A 235 -3.36 17.92 18.13
C ASN A 235 -2.35 16.89 17.60
N SER A 236 -1.45 17.27 16.67
CA SER A 236 -0.39 16.39 16.20
C SER A 236 0.58 15.99 17.30
N TYR A 237 0.93 16.91 18.19
CA TYR A 237 1.76 16.60 19.36
C TYR A 237 1.06 15.65 20.33
N TYR A 238 -0.24 15.84 20.60
CA TYR A 238 -0.99 14.91 21.44
C TYR A 238 -1.03 13.50 20.88
N ILE A 239 -1.16 13.34 19.56
CA ILE A 239 -1.09 12.03 18.89
C ILE A 239 0.31 11.41 19.09
N ASN A 240 1.38 12.18 18.89
CA ASN A 240 2.75 11.66 19.00
C ASN A 240 3.11 11.28 20.46
N TRP A 241 2.48 11.90 21.45
CA TRP A 241 2.76 11.67 22.88
C TRP A 241 1.82 10.65 23.53
N ASP A 242 0.84 10.13 22.80
CA ASP A 242 -0.10 9.14 23.36
C ASP A 242 0.59 7.81 23.57
N ARG A 243 0.66 7.39 24.84
CA ARG A 243 1.26 6.12 25.24
C ARG A 243 0.47 4.89 24.79
N ASN A 244 -0.83 5.02 24.57
CA ASN A 244 -1.65 3.93 24.03
C ASN A 244 -1.32 3.62 22.57
N MET A 245 -0.71 4.56 21.85
CA MET A 245 -0.22 4.40 20.48
C MET A 245 1.31 4.22 20.41
N TYR A 246 1.95 3.83 21.51
CA TYR A 246 3.37 3.54 21.59
C TYR A 246 3.62 2.04 21.51
N HIS A 247 4.48 1.61 20.56
CA HIS A 247 4.86 0.21 20.40
C HIS A 247 6.19 -0.07 21.13
N ALA A 248 6.09 -0.67 22.32
CA ALA A 248 7.23 -0.89 23.23
C ALA A 248 8.31 -1.82 22.63
N ARG A 249 7.92 -2.82 21.82
CA ARG A 249 8.84 -3.80 21.23
C ARG A 249 9.84 -3.17 20.25
N THR A 250 9.43 -2.16 19.50
CA THR A 250 10.29 -1.45 18.53
C THR A 250 10.69 -0.05 18.99
N ASP A 251 10.31 0.35 20.22
CA ASP A 251 10.53 1.70 20.77
C ASP A 251 10.04 2.81 19.81
N THR A 252 8.83 2.61 19.26
CA THR A 252 8.30 3.49 18.22
C THR A 252 7.01 4.16 18.69
N PRO A 253 7.00 5.50 18.84
CA PRO A 253 5.77 6.26 19.09
C PRO A 253 4.96 6.44 17.80
N ALA A 254 3.69 6.83 17.95
CA ALA A 254 2.90 7.31 16.83
C ALA A 254 3.50 8.61 16.26
N GLU A 255 3.47 8.79 14.95
CA GLU A 255 3.94 9.98 14.28
C GLU A 255 2.87 10.60 13.37
N ALA A 256 2.34 11.74 13.77
CA ALA A 256 1.46 12.54 12.93
C ALA A 256 2.27 13.23 11.83
N ARG A 257 2.29 12.65 10.62
CA ARG A 257 3.03 13.16 9.45
C ARG A 257 2.35 14.34 8.76
N THR A 258 1.06 14.58 9.05
CA THR A 258 0.31 15.74 8.58
C THR A 258 -0.54 16.31 9.70
N THR A 259 -0.61 17.63 9.82
CA THR A 259 -1.43 18.31 10.82
C THR A 259 -2.88 18.47 10.39
N THR A 260 -3.15 18.45 9.07
CA THR A 260 -4.44 18.88 8.49
C THR A 260 -5.54 17.83 8.53
N LEU A 261 -5.20 16.53 8.75
CA LEU A 261 -6.17 15.43 8.69
C LEU A 261 -6.74 15.01 10.05
N ASN A 262 -6.26 15.61 11.14
CA ASN A 262 -6.62 15.20 12.50
C ASN A 262 -8.14 15.29 12.75
N GLU A 263 -8.80 16.33 12.23
CA GLU A 263 -10.24 16.53 12.38
C GLU A 263 -11.11 15.54 11.58
N GLU A 264 -10.55 14.86 10.58
CA GLU A 264 -11.25 13.85 9.79
C GLU A 264 -11.34 12.50 10.52
N LEU A 265 -10.47 12.25 11.54
CA LEU A 265 -10.41 10.97 12.26
C LEU A 265 -11.73 10.60 12.93
N GLY A 266 -12.46 11.58 13.46
CA GLY A 266 -13.78 11.38 14.07
C GLY A 266 -14.96 11.25 13.08
N GLN A 267 -14.72 11.35 11.78
CA GLN A 267 -15.73 11.35 10.73
C GLN A 267 -15.64 10.14 9.80
N ILE A 268 -14.79 9.16 10.13
CA ILE A 268 -14.53 7.98 9.31
C ILE A 268 -15.78 7.10 9.25
N LYS A 269 -16.19 6.74 8.03
CA LYS A 269 -17.26 5.79 7.76
C LYS A 269 -16.78 4.45 7.21
N TYR A 270 -15.64 4.44 6.52
CA TYR A 270 -15.07 3.26 5.90
C TYR A 270 -13.59 3.13 6.27
N ILE A 271 -13.19 1.94 6.68
CA ILE A 271 -11.80 1.56 6.89
C ILE A 271 -11.41 0.54 5.81
N PHE A 272 -10.31 0.82 5.12
CA PHE A 272 -9.67 -0.09 4.16
C PHE A 272 -8.37 -0.57 4.78
N SER A 273 -8.29 -1.84 5.12
CA SER A 273 -7.12 -2.42 5.78
C SER A 273 -6.43 -3.41 4.86
N ASP A 274 -5.10 -3.39 4.82
CA ASP A 274 -4.37 -4.57 4.38
C ASP A 274 -4.49 -5.68 5.43
N LYS A 275 -4.20 -6.92 5.01
CA LYS A 275 -4.23 -8.08 5.91
C LYS A 275 -2.87 -8.33 6.53
N THR A 276 -1.85 -8.56 5.69
CA THR A 276 -0.53 -9.01 6.11
C THR A 276 0.26 -7.89 6.77
N GLY A 277 0.75 -8.09 8.00
CA GLY A 277 1.48 -7.06 8.76
C GLY A 277 0.58 -5.98 9.40
N THR A 278 -0.69 -5.91 9.01
CA THR A 278 -1.68 -4.95 9.56
C THR A 278 -2.66 -5.66 10.50
N LEU A 279 -3.42 -6.64 10.02
CA LEU A 279 -4.28 -7.49 10.87
C LEU A 279 -3.50 -8.63 11.50
N THR A 280 -2.45 -9.10 10.82
CA THR A 280 -1.54 -10.14 11.31
C THR A 280 -0.19 -9.57 11.69
N GLN A 281 0.56 -10.29 12.52
CA GLN A 281 1.90 -9.90 12.97
C GLN A 281 2.97 -10.13 11.89
N ASN A 282 2.62 -10.73 10.76
CA ASN A 282 3.56 -11.25 9.76
C ASN A 282 4.61 -12.21 10.38
N ILE A 283 4.20 -12.90 11.45
CA ILE A 283 4.96 -13.93 12.12
C ILE A 283 4.24 -15.25 11.85
N MET A 284 4.89 -16.09 11.04
CA MET A 284 4.40 -17.42 10.77
C MET A 284 4.91 -18.39 11.83
N THR A 285 4.03 -19.25 12.31
CA THR A 285 4.37 -20.32 13.23
C THR A 285 4.00 -21.66 12.62
N PHE A 286 4.91 -22.65 12.76
CA PHE A 286 4.62 -24.04 12.39
C PHE A 286 3.65 -24.61 13.42
N ASN A 287 2.50 -25.09 12.95
CA ASN A 287 1.42 -25.58 13.82
C ASN A 287 1.21 -27.09 13.68
N LYS A 288 0.95 -27.57 12.46
CA LYS A 288 0.67 -28.99 12.20
C LYS A 288 1.42 -29.51 10.97
N CYS A 289 1.49 -30.82 10.84
CA CYS A 289 1.96 -31.48 9.62
C CYS A 289 1.31 -32.82 9.41
N SER A 290 1.30 -33.27 8.16
CA SER A 290 0.94 -34.64 7.76
C SER A 290 2.17 -35.29 7.16
N ILE A 291 2.59 -36.45 7.70
CA ILE A 291 3.78 -37.17 7.24
C ILE A 291 3.38 -38.61 6.97
N ASN A 292 3.56 -39.06 5.73
CA ASN A 292 3.22 -40.45 5.30
C ASN A 292 1.83 -40.91 5.78
N GLY A 293 0.81 -40.04 5.65
CA GLY A 293 -0.57 -40.33 6.01
C GLY A 293 -0.90 -40.24 7.49
N LYS A 294 0.02 -39.78 8.34
CA LYS A 294 -0.25 -39.52 9.76
C LYS A 294 -0.21 -38.01 10.05
N SER A 295 -1.27 -37.51 10.67
CA SER A 295 -1.36 -36.10 11.13
C SER A 295 -0.65 -35.96 12.48
N TYR A 296 0.05 -34.80 12.64
CA TYR A 296 0.75 -34.39 13.85
C TYR A 296 0.45 -32.95 14.14
N GLY A 297 0.47 -32.59 15.44
CA GLY A 297 0.26 -31.20 15.93
C GLY A 297 -0.99 -31.08 16.78
N ASP A 298 -1.89 -32.05 16.75
CA ASP A 298 -3.06 -32.13 17.64
C ASP A 298 -2.69 -32.76 18.98
N VAL A 299 -3.13 -32.13 20.08
CA VAL A 299 -3.06 -32.74 21.38
C VAL A 299 -4.30 -33.62 21.59
N ILE A 300 -4.11 -34.92 21.68
CA ILE A 300 -5.19 -35.89 21.86
C ILE A 300 -5.15 -36.39 23.30
N ASP A 301 -6.28 -36.31 24.00
CA ASP A 301 -6.41 -36.96 25.31
C ASP A 301 -6.35 -38.46 25.17
N HIS A 302 -5.41 -39.10 25.83
CA HIS A 302 -5.20 -40.52 25.79
C HIS A 302 -6.37 -41.36 26.35
N TYR A 303 -7.25 -40.76 27.16
CA TYR A 303 -8.38 -41.44 27.78
C TYR A 303 -9.67 -41.34 26.96
N SER A 304 -9.95 -40.16 26.42
CA SER A 304 -11.19 -39.89 25.66
C SER A 304 -11.03 -40.00 24.15
N GLY A 305 -9.78 -39.93 23.64
CA GLY A 305 -9.49 -39.88 22.20
C GLY A 305 -9.96 -38.56 21.55
N GLN A 306 -10.38 -37.59 22.36
CA GLN A 306 -10.82 -36.28 21.86
C GLN A 306 -9.64 -35.31 21.73
N ARG A 307 -9.72 -34.39 20.77
CA ARG A 307 -8.77 -33.29 20.64
C ARG A 307 -9.00 -32.30 21.79
N LEU A 308 -7.90 -31.89 22.41
CA LEU A 308 -7.88 -30.87 23.42
C LEU A 308 -7.49 -29.53 22.79
N GLU A 309 -8.22 -28.48 23.12
CA GLU A 309 -7.79 -27.12 22.78
C GLU A 309 -6.53 -26.76 23.57
N ILE A 310 -5.56 -26.14 22.89
CA ILE A 310 -4.30 -25.72 23.50
C ILE A 310 -4.59 -24.56 24.45
N THR A 311 -4.40 -24.79 25.76
CA THR A 311 -4.57 -23.78 26.82
C THR A 311 -3.20 -23.35 27.36
N GLU A 312 -3.15 -22.15 27.98
CA GLU A 312 -1.91 -21.63 28.59
C GLU A 312 -1.33 -22.53 29.71
N GLU A 313 -2.13 -23.45 30.25
CA GLU A 313 -1.71 -24.41 31.26
C GLU A 313 -0.98 -25.65 30.73
N MET A 314 -1.03 -25.87 29.42
CA MET A 314 -0.36 -27.01 28.79
C MET A 314 1.16 -26.78 28.71
N THR A 315 1.91 -27.83 29.04
CA THR A 315 3.38 -27.80 28.95
C THR A 315 3.82 -28.04 27.51
N PRO A 316 4.59 -27.12 26.92
CA PRO A 316 5.16 -27.32 25.59
C PRO A 316 6.18 -28.46 25.59
N VAL A 317 6.42 -29.04 24.41
CA VAL A 317 7.43 -30.06 24.21
C VAL A 317 8.82 -29.55 24.58
N ASP A 318 9.59 -30.38 25.27
CA ASP A 318 10.99 -30.07 25.61
C ASP A 318 11.93 -30.38 24.43
N PHE A 319 12.58 -29.35 23.91
CA PHE A 319 13.60 -29.41 22.85
C PHE A 319 15.04 -29.42 23.38
N SER A 320 15.27 -29.67 24.67
CA SER A 320 16.61 -29.67 25.29
C SER A 320 17.60 -30.67 24.68
N PHE A 321 17.09 -31.69 23.96
CA PHE A 321 17.92 -32.61 23.19
C PHE A 321 18.66 -31.95 22.03
N ASN A 322 18.19 -30.80 21.56
CA ASN A 322 18.81 -30.00 20.52
C ASN A 322 19.41 -28.70 21.13
N ARG A 323 20.74 -28.64 21.20
CA ARG A 323 21.48 -27.50 21.76
C ARG A 323 21.24 -26.18 21.00
N LEU A 324 20.80 -26.25 19.76
CA LEU A 324 20.59 -25.09 18.89
C LEU A 324 19.11 -24.74 18.73
N ALA A 325 18.21 -25.33 19.52
CA ALA A 325 16.78 -25.03 19.47
C ALA A 325 16.52 -23.52 19.73
N ASP A 326 15.49 -22.99 19.07
CA ASP A 326 15.03 -21.62 19.31
C ASP A 326 14.12 -21.60 20.56
N PRO A 327 14.48 -20.87 21.63
CA PRO A 327 13.69 -20.84 22.86
C PRO A 327 12.30 -20.18 22.67
N LYS A 328 12.04 -19.54 21.54
CA LYS A 328 10.76 -18.91 21.21
C LYS A 328 9.81 -19.83 20.44
N PHE A 329 10.26 -21.02 20.08
CA PHE A 329 9.46 -22.01 19.37
C PHE A 329 8.69 -22.88 20.36
N PHE A 330 7.38 -22.95 20.23
CA PHE A 330 6.51 -23.77 21.05
C PHE A 330 5.77 -24.79 20.18
N PHE A 331 5.71 -26.02 20.65
CA PHE A 331 4.97 -27.11 20.04
C PHE A 331 4.43 -28.01 21.16
N TYR A 332 3.27 -28.64 20.96
CA TYR A 332 2.58 -29.31 22.05
C TYR A 332 2.37 -30.82 21.82
N ASP A 333 2.53 -31.32 20.60
CA ASP A 333 2.40 -32.72 20.30
C ASP A 333 3.72 -33.49 20.54
N HIS A 334 3.76 -34.27 21.60
CA HIS A 334 4.90 -35.08 22.00
C HIS A 334 5.15 -36.25 21.04
N THR A 335 4.12 -36.74 20.32
CA THR A 335 4.22 -37.91 19.45
C THR A 335 5.15 -37.70 18.25
N LEU A 336 5.20 -36.45 17.73
CA LEU A 336 6.12 -36.13 16.65
C LEU A 336 7.58 -36.15 17.11
N VAL A 337 7.88 -35.64 18.31
CA VAL A 337 9.24 -35.66 18.86
C VAL A 337 9.70 -37.10 19.19
N GLU A 338 8.80 -37.93 19.68
CA GLU A 338 9.09 -39.35 19.87
C GLU A 338 9.40 -40.03 18.53
N ALA A 339 8.63 -39.77 17.48
CA ALA A 339 8.87 -40.31 16.14
C ALA A 339 10.25 -39.89 15.59
N ILE A 340 10.68 -38.67 15.85
CA ILE A 340 12.01 -38.16 15.48
C ILE A 340 13.11 -38.86 16.27
N LYS A 341 12.96 -38.99 17.59
CA LYS A 341 13.94 -39.69 18.47
C LYS A 341 14.07 -41.18 18.14
N LEU A 342 12.97 -41.80 17.68
CA LEU A 342 12.98 -43.19 17.20
C LEU A 342 13.65 -43.35 15.82
N GLY A 343 13.95 -42.26 15.12
CA GLY A 343 14.65 -42.28 13.84
C GLY A 343 13.79 -42.77 12.68
N LEU A 344 12.46 -42.51 12.67
CA LEU A 344 11.59 -42.90 11.58
C LEU A 344 12.03 -42.26 10.26
N PRO A 345 12.30 -43.04 9.20
CA PRO A 345 12.91 -42.54 7.97
C PRO A 345 12.05 -41.50 7.26
N ASP A 346 10.74 -41.67 7.26
CA ASP A 346 9.81 -40.73 6.60
C ASP A 346 9.79 -39.37 7.30
N VAL A 347 9.83 -39.37 8.65
CA VAL A 347 9.87 -38.16 9.46
C VAL A 347 11.21 -37.42 9.28
N HIS A 348 12.31 -38.16 9.25
CA HIS A 348 13.63 -37.60 8.98
C HIS A 348 13.73 -37.03 7.57
N ALA A 349 13.17 -37.70 6.56
CA ALA A 349 13.13 -37.19 5.18
C ALA A 349 12.31 -35.89 5.07
N PHE A 350 11.20 -35.81 5.82
CA PHE A 350 10.35 -34.63 5.87
C PHE A 350 11.11 -33.37 6.40
N PHE A 351 11.74 -33.48 7.57
CA PHE A 351 12.46 -32.36 8.16
C PHE A 351 13.78 -32.05 7.43
N ARG A 352 14.43 -33.05 6.83
CA ARG A 352 15.58 -32.85 5.95
C ARG A 352 15.22 -32.03 4.74
N LEU A 353 14.08 -32.28 4.09
CA LEU A 353 13.57 -31.49 2.98
C LEU A 353 13.36 -30.03 3.42
N LEU A 354 12.72 -29.79 4.58
CA LEU A 354 12.51 -28.46 5.11
C LEU A 354 13.82 -27.71 5.40
N ALA A 355 14.87 -28.41 5.82
CA ALA A 355 16.18 -27.85 6.10
C ALA A 355 17.03 -27.58 4.84
N LEU A 356 16.71 -28.19 3.70
CA LEU A 356 17.46 -28.06 2.44
C LEU A 356 16.72 -27.18 1.40
N CYS A 357 15.40 -27.33 1.27
CA CYS A 357 14.61 -26.68 0.24
C CYS A 357 14.08 -25.31 0.72
N HIS A 358 14.95 -24.29 0.72
CA HIS A 358 14.60 -22.92 1.12
C HIS A 358 15.64 -21.90 0.62
N THR A 359 15.33 -20.58 0.73
CA THR A 359 16.25 -19.47 0.44
C THR A 359 16.71 -18.73 1.69
N VAL A 360 16.42 -19.23 2.88
CA VAL A 360 16.78 -18.62 4.16
C VAL A 360 18.30 -18.53 4.32
N MET A 361 18.76 -17.45 4.95
CA MET A 361 20.17 -17.23 5.32
C MET A 361 20.34 -17.36 6.83
N ALA A 362 21.43 -18.02 7.24
CA ALA A 362 21.81 -18.18 8.64
C ALA A 362 22.86 -17.13 9.04
N GLU A 363 22.66 -16.48 10.18
CA GLU A 363 23.62 -15.57 10.82
C GLU A 363 23.90 -16.05 12.23
N GLU A 364 25.15 -16.32 12.55
CA GLU A 364 25.58 -16.70 13.89
C GLU A 364 26.25 -15.49 14.57
N LYS A 365 25.52 -14.80 15.47
CA LYS A 365 25.98 -13.58 16.17
C LYS A 365 26.98 -13.88 17.30
N LYS A 366 26.77 -14.99 17.97
CA LYS A 366 27.66 -15.54 19.00
C LYS A 366 27.60 -17.06 18.88
N GLU A 367 28.62 -17.74 19.38
CA GLU A 367 28.65 -19.21 19.36
C GLU A 367 27.38 -19.79 20.00
N GLY A 368 26.54 -20.45 19.16
CA GLY A 368 25.23 -20.98 19.55
C GLY A 368 24.03 -20.04 19.39
N ASP A 369 24.20 -18.75 19.07
CA ASP A 369 23.11 -17.80 18.80
C ASP A 369 22.85 -17.68 17.29
N LEU A 370 22.19 -18.70 16.74
CA LEU A 370 21.85 -18.80 15.33
C LEU A 370 20.55 -18.06 15.03
N VAL A 371 20.59 -17.08 14.14
CA VAL A 371 19.43 -16.31 13.70
C VAL A 371 19.19 -16.55 12.22
N TYR A 372 17.95 -16.90 11.86
CA TYR A 372 17.54 -17.06 10.47
C TYR A 372 16.94 -15.78 9.90
N GLN A 373 17.39 -15.43 8.70
CA GLN A 373 16.85 -14.31 7.92
C GLN A 373 16.21 -14.87 6.66
N ALA A 374 14.90 -14.80 6.57
CA ALA A 374 14.12 -15.29 5.46
C ALA A 374 13.55 -14.12 4.63
N GLN A 375 13.43 -14.31 3.33
CA GLN A 375 12.68 -13.38 2.45
C GLN A 375 11.16 -13.57 2.66
N SER A 376 10.74 -14.82 2.85
CA SER A 376 9.35 -15.19 3.15
C SER A 376 9.24 -15.62 4.61
N PRO A 377 8.28 -15.07 5.39
CA PRO A 377 8.00 -15.54 6.75
C PRO A 377 7.63 -17.02 6.79
N ASP A 378 6.96 -17.54 5.75
CA ASP A 378 6.58 -18.95 5.60
C ASP A 378 7.83 -19.84 5.61
N GLU A 379 8.86 -19.47 4.82
CA GLU A 379 10.13 -20.21 4.80
C GLU A 379 10.86 -20.12 6.14
N GLY A 380 10.85 -18.94 6.76
CA GLY A 380 11.44 -18.75 8.08
C GLY A 380 10.82 -19.68 9.13
N ALA A 381 9.50 -19.82 9.14
CA ALA A 381 8.76 -20.70 10.05
C ALA A 381 9.11 -22.19 9.83
N LEU A 382 9.15 -22.62 8.58
CA LEU A 382 9.44 -24.03 8.23
C LEU A 382 10.88 -24.41 8.58
N VAL A 383 11.86 -23.55 8.29
CA VAL A 383 13.27 -23.80 8.62
C VAL A 383 13.50 -23.72 10.13
N THR A 384 12.80 -22.84 10.84
CA THR A 384 12.83 -22.76 12.30
C THR A 384 12.21 -24.02 12.93
N ALA A 385 11.13 -24.55 12.37
CA ALA A 385 10.58 -25.83 12.81
C ALA A 385 11.60 -26.96 12.61
N ALA A 386 12.16 -27.10 11.41
CA ALA A 386 13.20 -28.10 11.15
C ALA A 386 14.37 -27.99 12.14
N ARG A 387 14.83 -26.77 12.43
CA ARG A 387 15.86 -26.50 13.43
C ARG A 387 15.49 -27.08 14.80
N ASN A 388 14.32 -26.80 15.31
CA ASN A 388 13.91 -27.24 16.65
C ASN A 388 13.77 -28.76 16.72
N PHE A 389 13.31 -29.39 15.67
CA PHE A 389 13.19 -30.83 15.55
C PHE A 389 14.52 -31.56 15.27
N GLY A 390 15.66 -30.83 15.31
CA GLY A 390 16.99 -31.45 15.21
C GLY A 390 17.61 -31.47 13.82
N PHE A 391 17.03 -30.76 12.85
CA PHE A 391 17.53 -30.59 11.47
C PHE A 391 17.92 -29.12 11.27
N VAL A 392 19.11 -28.75 11.72
CA VAL A 392 19.56 -27.36 11.82
C VAL A 392 20.27 -26.94 10.54
N PHE A 393 19.75 -25.96 9.83
CA PHE A 393 20.46 -25.30 8.76
C PHE A 393 21.57 -24.40 9.31
N ARG A 394 22.85 -24.68 8.98
CA ARG A 394 24.02 -23.97 9.51
C ARG A 394 24.54 -22.91 8.56
N SER A 395 24.74 -23.26 7.29
CA SER A 395 25.31 -22.34 6.32
C SER A 395 25.02 -22.77 4.88
N ARG A 396 25.05 -21.79 3.98
CA ARG A 396 24.99 -22.01 2.54
C ARG A 396 26.11 -21.27 1.84
N SER A 397 26.79 -21.96 0.93
CA SER A 397 27.68 -21.39 -0.08
C SER A 397 27.02 -21.54 -1.48
N PRO A 398 27.58 -20.94 -2.54
CA PRO A 398 27.05 -21.14 -3.90
C PRO A 398 27.02 -22.61 -4.36
N GLU A 399 27.85 -23.47 -3.77
CA GLU A 399 28.01 -24.86 -4.18
C GLU A 399 27.61 -25.88 -3.09
N THR A 400 27.40 -25.44 -1.86
CA THR A 400 27.14 -26.36 -0.74
C THR A 400 26.11 -25.83 0.24
N VAL A 401 25.30 -26.72 0.81
CA VAL A 401 24.42 -26.47 1.95
C VAL A 401 24.84 -27.39 3.10
N THR A 402 25.11 -26.79 4.26
CA THR A 402 25.49 -27.54 5.46
C THR A 402 24.35 -27.54 6.46
N ILE A 403 23.90 -28.74 6.82
CA ILE A 403 22.89 -28.96 7.85
C ILE A 403 23.45 -29.85 8.97
N GLU A 404 22.89 -29.71 10.16
CA GLU A 404 23.18 -30.62 11.29
C GLU A 404 21.97 -31.49 11.54
N GLU A 405 22.08 -32.80 11.29
CA GLU A 405 21.02 -33.79 11.47
C GLU A 405 21.22 -34.54 12.77
N MET A 406 20.36 -34.30 13.76
CA MET A 406 20.42 -34.95 15.09
C MET A 406 21.84 -34.87 15.73
N GLY A 407 22.50 -33.71 15.63
CA GLY A 407 23.85 -33.47 16.17
C GLY A 407 25.00 -33.89 15.24
N ILE A 408 24.74 -34.43 14.07
CA ILE A 408 25.75 -34.80 13.08
C ILE A 408 25.73 -33.79 11.93
N GLN A 409 26.84 -33.10 11.71
CA GLN A 409 26.97 -32.17 10.60
C GLN A 409 27.14 -32.93 9.28
N ARG A 410 26.29 -32.56 8.29
CA ARG A 410 26.33 -33.10 6.92
C ARG A 410 26.37 -31.96 5.92
N SER A 411 27.19 -32.10 4.89
CA SER A 411 27.29 -31.13 3.79
C SER A 411 26.74 -31.73 2.51
N TYR A 412 25.82 -31.03 1.89
CA TYR A 412 25.16 -31.37 0.63
C TYR A 412 25.69 -30.48 -0.48
N GLU A 413 26.05 -31.06 -1.63
CA GLU A 413 26.43 -30.28 -2.81
C GLU A 413 25.17 -29.69 -3.43
N LEU A 414 25.12 -28.35 -3.55
CA LEU A 414 23.99 -27.64 -4.14
C LEU A 414 24.21 -27.49 -5.65
N LEU A 415 23.38 -28.15 -6.45
CA LEU A 415 23.54 -28.19 -7.89
C LEU A 415 22.64 -27.19 -8.63
N ALA A 416 21.40 -27.02 -8.17
CA ALA A 416 20.47 -26.03 -8.72
C ALA A 416 19.39 -25.66 -7.69
N ILE A 417 18.95 -24.41 -7.77
CA ILE A 417 17.76 -23.91 -7.08
C ILE A 417 16.75 -23.48 -8.16
N LEU A 418 15.56 -24.02 -8.11
CA LEU A 418 14.44 -23.66 -8.96
C LEU A 418 13.48 -22.82 -8.11
N ASP A 419 13.63 -21.50 -8.20
CA ASP A 419 12.98 -20.56 -7.30
C ASP A 419 11.46 -20.55 -7.41
N PHE A 420 10.83 -20.14 -6.32
CA PHE A 420 9.39 -19.93 -6.26
C PHE A 420 8.99 -18.73 -7.14
N ASN A 421 7.97 -18.93 -7.97
CA ASN A 421 7.26 -17.83 -8.59
C ASN A 421 5.74 -18.05 -8.54
N ASN A 422 4.97 -16.98 -8.73
CA ASN A 422 3.52 -17.02 -8.63
C ASN A 422 2.81 -17.85 -9.72
N VAL A 423 3.51 -18.15 -10.82
CA VAL A 423 3.00 -19.01 -11.91
C VAL A 423 3.22 -20.46 -11.56
N ARG A 424 4.44 -20.83 -11.19
CA ARG A 424 4.82 -22.19 -10.79
C ARG A 424 4.21 -22.62 -9.46
N LYS A 425 4.07 -21.70 -8.49
CA LYS A 425 3.57 -21.92 -7.11
C LYS A 425 4.29 -23.06 -6.36
N ARG A 426 5.52 -23.33 -6.72
CA ARG A 426 6.41 -24.33 -6.11
C ARG A 426 7.86 -23.91 -6.21
N MET A 427 8.67 -24.46 -5.33
CA MET A 427 10.12 -24.28 -5.29
C MET A 427 10.76 -25.66 -5.21
N SER A 428 11.87 -25.85 -5.94
CA SER A 428 12.64 -27.10 -5.90
C SER A 428 14.13 -26.83 -5.72
N VAL A 429 14.81 -27.76 -5.07
CA VAL A 429 16.26 -27.72 -4.89
C VAL A 429 16.83 -29.08 -5.31
N ILE A 430 17.89 -29.06 -6.11
CA ILE A 430 18.59 -30.27 -6.54
C ILE A 430 19.91 -30.32 -5.78
N VAL A 431 20.09 -31.36 -5.01
CA VAL A 431 21.28 -31.58 -4.19
C VAL A 431 21.86 -32.97 -4.41
N ARG A 432 23.18 -33.07 -4.21
CA ARG A 432 23.88 -34.34 -4.08
C ARG A 432 24.13 -34.61 -2.61
N ASN A 433 23.62 -35.75 -2.15
CA ASN A 433 23.82 -36.20 -0.77
C ASN A 433 25.31 -36.55 -0.52
N PRO A 434 25.79 -36.56 0.74
CA PRO A 434 27.15 -37.02 1.08
C PRO A 434 27.49 -38.44 0.58
N GLU A 435 26.48 -39.24 0.33
CA GLU A 435 26.56 -40.60 -0.18
C GLU A 435 26.66 -40.67 -1.72
N GLY A 436 26.66 -39.52 -2.38
CA GLY A 436 26.79 -39.37 -3.84
C GLY A 436 25.46 -39.46 -4.62
N LYS A 437 24.30 -39.67 -3.98
CA LYS A 437 23.02 -39.78 -4.63
C LYS A 437 22.43 -38.39 -4.96
N LEU A 438 21.88 -38.22 -6.17
CA LEU A 438 21.19 -37.03 -6.60
C LEU A 438 19.71 -37.08 -6.17
N SER A 439 19.24 -36.02 -5.55
CA SER A 439 17.83 -35.91 -5.15
C SER A 439 17.31 -34.50 -5.43
N LEU A 440 16.11 -34.42 -5.98
CA LEU A 440 15.31 -33.22 -6.12
C LEU A 440 14.32 -33.16 -4.97
N TYR A 441 14.31 -32.09 -4.23
CA TYR A 441 13.34 -31.77 -3.19
C TYR A 441 12.44 -30.65 -3.64
N CYS A 442 11.13 -30.81 -3.53
CA CYS A 442 10.13 -29.83 -3.97
C CYS A 442 9.13 -29.55 -2.87
N LYS A 443 8.76 -28.26 -2.72
CA LYS A 443 7.66 -27.83 -1.88
C LYS A 443 6.77 -26.85 -2.64
N GLY A 444 5.45 -26.92 -2.46
CA GLY A 444 4.54 -26.04 -3.18
C GLY A 444 3.08 -26.24 -2.83
N ALA A 445 2.22 -25.56 -3.59
CA ALA A 445 0.77 -25.69 -3.47
C ALA A 445 0.30 -27.10 -3.80
N ASP A 446 -0.67 -27.60 -3.05
CA ASP A 446 -1.28 -28.91 -3.18
C ASP A 446 -1.69 -29.27 -4.62
N THR A 447 -2.52 -28.42 -5.24
CA THR A 447 -3.01 -28.61 -6.61
C THR A 447 -1.89 -28.78 -7.62
N ILE A 448 -0.81 -28.03 -7.47
CA ILE A 448 0.33 -28.03 -8.41
C ILE A 448 1.23 -29.24 -8.20
N ILE A 449 1.50 -29.61 -6.96
CA ILE A 449 2.34 -30.78 -6.65
C ILE A 449 1.60 -32.06 -7.01
N TYR A 450 0.30 -32.18 -6.73
CA TYR A 450 -0.50 -33.37 -6.99
C TYR A 450 -0.55 -33.78 -8.47
N GLU A 451 -0.59 -32.80 -9.38
CA GLU A 451 -0.52 -33.07 -10.83
C GLU A 451 0.81 -33.68 -11.29
N ARG A 452 1.85 -33.61 -10.46
CA ARG A 452 3.23 -34.01 -10.77
C ARG A 452 3.71 -35.20 -9.94
N LEU A 453 2.84 -35.79 -9.16
CA LEU A 453 3.16 -36.98 -8.37
C LEU A 453 3.17 -38.24 -9.23
N HIS A 454 3.99 -39.21 -8.81
CA HIS A 454 3.97 -40.54 -9.37
C HIS A 454 2.63 -41.22 -9.05
N PRO A 455 2.02 -41.99 -9.97
CA PRO A 455 0.72 -42.67 -9.75
C PRO A 455 0.66 -43.59 -8.52
N SER A 456 1.78 -44.13 -8.07
CA SER A 456 1.85 -44.95 -6.84
C SER A 456 1.47 -44.21 -5.57
N CYS A 457 1.50 -42.84 -5.59
CA CYS A 457 1.17 -42.02 -4.42
C CYS A 457 -0.35 -41.78 -4.25
N SER A 458 -1.21 -42.33 -5.10
CA SER A 458 -2.65 -41.99 -5.15
C SER A 458 -3.39 -42.21 -3.82
N GLU A 459 -3.09 -43.27 -3.07
CA GLU A 459 -3.71 -43.51 -1.78
C GLU A 459 -3.21 -42.54 -0.70
N LEU A 460 -1.89 -42.34 -0.65
CA LEU A 460 -1.29 -41.37 0.26
C LEU A 460 -1.79 -39.95 -0.01
N MET A 461 -1.98 -39.60 -1.28
CA MET A 461 -2.52 -38.29 -1.72
C MET A 461 -3.94 -38.09 -1.17
N LYS A 462 -4.83 -39.10 -1.20
CA LYS A 462 -6.19 -38.97 -0.66
C LYS A 462 -6.17 -38.65 0.83
N VAL A 463 -5.43 -39.42 1.63
CA VAL A 463 -5.32 -39.22 3.07
C VAL A 463 -4.70 -37.87 3.38
N THR A 464 -3.67 -37.49 2.65
CA THR A 464 -3.04 -36.16 2.84
C THR A 464 -4.01 -35.02 2.47
N THR A 465 -4.84 -35.19 1.44
CA THR A 465 -5.86 -34.21 1.06
C THR A 465 -6.92 -34.03 2.15
N GLU A 466 -7.34 -35.14 2.82
CA GLU A 466 -8.25 -35.02 3.96
C GLU A 466 -7.65 -34.22 5.10
N HIS A 467 -6.39 -34.48 5.45
CA HIS A 467 -5.68 -33.68 6.46
C HIS A 467 -5.51 -32.20 6.03
N LEU A 468 -5.21 -31.93 4.75
CA LEU A 468 -5.09 -30.58 4.24
C LEU A 468 -6.41 -29.80 4.31
N ASN A 469 -7.53 -30.45 4.00
CA ASN A 469 -8.86 -29.84 4.11
C ASN A 469 -9.19 -29.51 5.58
N GLU A 470 -8.81 -30.37 6.51
CA GLU A 470 -8.95 -30.13 7.94
C GLU A 470 -8.10 -28.93 8.38
N PHE A 471 -6.81 -28.90 8.03
CA PHE A 471 -5.90 -27.79 8.35
C PHE A 471 -6.37 -26.46 7.73
N ALA A 472 -6.90 -26.50 6.50
CA ALA A 472 -7.48 -25.34 5.84
C ALA A 472 -8.75 -24.84 6.58
N GLY A 473 -9.59 -25.76 7.08
CA GLY A 473 -10.75 -25.42 7.92
C GLY A 473 -10.38 -24.70 9.22
N GLU A 474 -9.20 -24.96 9.78
CA GLU A 474 -8.65 -24.25 10.94
C GLU A 474 -7.96 -22.93 10.57
N GLY A 475 -7.94 -22.54 9.31
CA GLY A 475 -7.31 -21.29 8.86
C GLY A 475 -5.81 -21.38 8.62
N LEU A 476 -5.23 -22.56 8.64
CA LEU A 476 -3.80 -22.76 8.46
C LEU A 476 -3.41 -22.68 6.98
N ARG A 477 -2.24 -22.14 6.71
CA ARG A 477 -1.65 -22.09 5.37
C ARG A 477 -0.86 -23.36 5.11
N THR A 478 -1.18 -24.08 4.03
CA THR A 478 -0.66 -25.41 3.75
C THR A 478 0.32 -25.44 2.57
N LEU A 479 1.36 -26.29 2.68
CA LEU A 479 2.28 -26.61 1.59
C LEU A 479 2.52 -28.12 1.55
N VAL A 480 2.58 -28.68 0.34
CA VAL A 480 2.88 -30.10 0.10
C VAL A 480 4.36 -30.28 -0.20
N LEU A 481 4.95 -31.36 0.30
CA LEU A 481 6.36 -31.72 0.15
C LEU A 481 6.48 -33.02 -0.64
N ALA A 482 7.36 -32.97 -1.66
CA ALA A 482 7.64 -34.12 -2.52
C ALA A 482 9.14 -34.21 -2.84
N TYR A 483 9.59 -35.41 -3.23
CA TYR A 483 10.98 -35.60 -3.64
C TYR A 483 11.05 -36.51 -4.87
N LYS A 484 12.18 -36.49 -5.56
CA LYS A 484 12.51 -37.39 -6.65
C LYS A 484 13.99 -37.71 -6.64
N ASP A 485 14.35 -38.98 -6.82
CA ASP A 485 15.72 -39.38 -7.07
C ASP A 485 16.03 -39.21 -8.56
N LEU A 486 17.18 -38.63 -8.89
CA LEU A 486 17.59 -38.30 -10.25
C LEU A 486 18.75 -39.20 -10.68
N ASP A 487 18.74 -39.59 -11.97
CA ASP A 487 19.87 -40.23 -12.60
C ASP A 487 20.94 -39.23 -13.01
N GLU A 488 22.23 -39.63 -12.91
CA GLU A 488 23.38 -38.75 -13.16
C GLU A 488 23.49 -38.33 -14.64
N GLU A 489 23.26 -39.25 -15.57
CA GLU A 489 23.33 -38.96 -17.02
C GLU A 489 22.20 -38.00 -17.43
N TYR A 490 20.98 -38.29 -17.00
CA TYR A 490 19.80 -37.45 -17.23
C TYR A 490 20.01 -36.03 -16.68
N PHE A 491 20.53 -35.91 -15.46
CA PHE A 491 20.77 -34.62 -14.84
C PHE A 491 21.85 -33.81 -15.56
N SER A 492 22.93 -34.46 -16.04
CA SER A 492 24.00 -33.79 -16.76
C SER A 492 23.49 -33.17 -18.06
N GLU A 493 22.67 -33.91 -18.83
CA GLU A 493 22.04 -33.42 -20.05
C GLU A 493 21.06 -32.29 -19.77
N TRP A 494 20.23 -32.45 -18.74
CA TRP A 494 19.30 -31.40 -18.32
C TRP A 494 20.03 -30.12 -17.87
N LYS A 495 21.12 -30.22 -17.13
CA LYS A 495 21.92 -29.09 -16.65
C LYS A 495 22.52 -28.29 -17.82
N GLN A 496 22.98 -28.95 -18.88
CA GLN A 496 23.46 -28.27 -20.08
C GLN A 496 22.32 -27.50 -20.76
N ARG A 497 21.20 -28.12 -21.04
CA ARG A 497 20.01 -27.46 -21.62
C ARG A 497 19.50 -26.30 -20.76
N HIS A 498 19.52 -26.45 -19.46
CA HIS A 498 19.16 -25.42 -18.52
C HIS A 498 20.12 -24.21 -18.62
N HIS A 499 21.42 -24.47 -18.69
CA HIS A 499 22.41 -23.40 -18.87
C HIS A 499 22.21 -22.66 -20.20
N GLU A 500 22.05 -23.36 -21.31
CA GLU A 500 21.81 -22.78 -22.64
C GLU A 500 20.53 -21.90 -22.63
N SER A 501 19.43 -22.41 -22.08
CA SER A 501 18.18 -21.67 -21.96
C SER A 501 18.29 -20.47 -21.01
N SER A 502 19.09 -20.56 -19.94
CA SER A 502 19.27 -19.47 -18.98
C SER A 502 20.02 -18.27 -19.57
N VAL A 503 20.84 -18.46 -20.58
CA VAL A 503 21.62 -17.42 -21.28
C VAL A 503 20.89 -16.85 -22.48
N ALA A 504 19.85 -17.53 -23.00
CA ALA A 504 19.04 -17.06 -24.11
C ALA A 504 18.34 -15.72 -23.80
N LEU A 505 18.20 -14.84 -24.78
CA LEU A 505 17.51 -13.55 -24.65
C LEU A 505 16.04 -13.64 -25.08
N GLU A 506 15.75 -14.51 -26.07
CA GLU A 506 14.41 -14.73 -26.61
C GLU A 506 13.80 -15.97 -25.94
N ASP A 507 12.51 -15.91 -25.61
CA ASP A 507 11.71 -17.01 -25.03
C ASP A 507 12.34 -17.74 -23.83
N ARG A 508 13.24 -17.05 -23.13
CA ARG A 508 14.01 -17.60 -22.00
C ARG A 508 13.11 -18.22 -20.91
N GLU A 509 12.08 -17.48 -20.51
CA GLU A 509 11.20 -17.94 -19.43
C GLU A 509 10.40 -19.16 -19.86
N GLU A 510 9.84 -19.16 -21.06
CA GLU A 510 9.07 -20.28 -21.59
C GLU A 510 9.92 -21.56 -21.71
N ASN A 511 11.16 -21.41 -22.16
CA ASN A 511 12.09 -22.53 -22.28
C ASN A 511 12.56 -23.05 -20.92
N LEU A 512 12.84 -22.16 -19.96
CA LEU A 512 13.16 -22.57 -18.59
C LEU A 512 11.97 -23.24 -17.91
N GLU A 513 10.75 -22.74 -18.10
CA GLU A 513 9.54 -23.33 -17.52
C GLU A 513 9.29 -24.74 -18.05
N LYS A 514 9.51 -25.00 -19.34
CA LYS A 514 9.43 -26.35 -19.92
C LYS A 514 10.46 -27.32 -19.30
N LEU A 515 11.70 -26.85 -19.07
CA LEU A 515 12.74 -27.64 -18.43
C LEU A 515 12.43 -27.91 -16.94
N TYR A 516 11.85 -26.95 -16.24
CA TYR A 516 11.41 -27.15 -14.87
C TYR A 516 10.25 -28.14 -14.80
N GLU A 517 9.27 -28.05 -15.70
CA GLU A 517 8.18 -29.02 -15.80
C GLU A 517 8.69 -30.44 -16.09
N GLU A 518 9.70 -30.59 -16.92
CA GLU A 518 10.29 -31.89 -17.27
C GLU A 518 10.92 -32.58 -16.06
N ILE A 519 11.76 -31.87 -15.29
CA ILE A 519 12.49 -32.49 -14.18
C ILE A 519 11.61 -32.74 -12.94
N GLU A 520 10.56 -31.94 -12.76
CA GLU A 520 9.64 -32.01 -11.60
C GLU A 520 8.45 -32.96 -11.81
N ARG A 521 8.51 -33.89 -12.77
CA ARG A 521 7.51 -34.94 -12.97
C ARG A 521 7.85 -36.22 -12.20
N ASP A 522 6.82 -36.99 -11.89
CA ASP A 522 6.92 -38.31 -11.21
C ASP A 522 7.60 -38.22 -9.83
N MET A 523 7.23 -37.23 -9.04
CA MET A 523 7.71 -37.05 -7.68
C MET A 523 7.00 -37.95 -6.69
N MET A 524 7.68 -38.32 -5.61
CA MET A 524 7.12 -39.08 -4.49
C MET A 524 6.65 -38.16 -3.38
N LEU A 525 5.43 -38.33 -2.92
CA LEU A 525 4.85 -37.55 -1.83
C LEU A 525 5.48 -37.94 -0.50
N ILE A 526 5.92 -36.93 0.28
CA ILE A 526 6.40 -37.13 1.67
C ILE A 526 5.29 -36.75 2.65
N GLY A 527 4.63 -35.61 2.43
CA GLY A 527 3.62 -35.10 3.32
C GLY A 527 3.28 -33.65 3.07
N ALA A 528 2.72 -32.97 4.09
CA ALA A 528 2.32 -31.59 4.03
C ALA A 528 2.59 -30.85 5.35
N THR A 529 2.81 -29.54 5.25
CA THR A 529 2.97 -28.63 6.40
C THR A 529 1.78 -27.71 6.52
N ALA A 530 1.47 -27.30 7.75
CA ALA A 530 0.47 -26.30 8.07
C ALA A 530 1.06 -25.24 9.01
N ILE A 531 1.04 -23.99 8.58
CA ILE A 531 1.59 -22.83 9.28
C ILE A 531 0.49 -21.80 9.57
N GLU A 532 0.59 -21.16 10.71
CA GLU A 532 -0.37 -20.16 11.18
C GLU A 532 0.17 -18.74 10.97
N ASP A 533 -0.68 -17.84 10.47
CA ASP A 533 -0.41 -16.41 10.37
C ASP A 533 -1.02 -15.71 11.59
N LYS A 534 -0.21 -15.46 12.61
CA LYS A 534 -0.69 -14.98 13.90
C LYS A 534 -1.31 -13.58 13.81
N LEU A 535 -2.52 -13.43 14.33
CA LEU A 535 -3.20 -12.13 14.41
C LEU A 535 -2.45 -11.17 15.37
N GLN A 536 -2.58 -9.86 15.12
CA GLN A 536 -2.15 -8.83 16.06
C GLN A 536 -3.00 -8.89 17.32
N ASP A 537 -2.40 -8.53 18.46
CA ASP A 537 -3.09 -8.50 19.74
C ASP A 537 -4.20 -7.44 19.72
N GLY A 538 -5.42 -7.82 20.11
CA GLY A 538 -6.57 -6.93 20.20
C GLY A 538 -7.29 -6.60 18.90
N VAL A 539 -6.96 -7.26 17.77
CA VAL A 539 -7.60 -7.02 16.47
C VAL A 539 -9.08 -7.35 16.50
N SER A 540 -9.45 -8.54 16.99
CA SER A 540 -10.87 -8.98 17.03
C SER A 540 -11.73 -8.05 17.88
N GLN A 541 -11.24 -7.62 19.06
CA GLN A 541 -11.93 -6.67 19.94
C GLN A 541 -12.06 -5.29 19.27
N THR A 542 -11.03 -4.84 18.58
CA THR A 542 -11.05 -3.55 17.86
C THR A 542 -12.08 -3.57 16.73
N ILE A 543 -12.12 -4.65 15.94
CA ILE A 543 -13.09 -4.83 14.85
C ILE A 543 -14.52 -4.84 15.41
N GLU A 544 -14.76 -5.54 16.52
CA GLU A 544 -16.06 -5.54 17.17
C GLU A 544 -16.50 -4.14 17.60
N GLN A 545 -15.60 -3.36 18.22
CA GLN A 545 -15.90 -1.99 18.64
C GLN A 545 -16.17 -1.07 17.47
N LEU A 546 -15.40 -1.18 16.39
CA LEU A 546 -15.61 -0.40 15.15
C LEU A 546 -16.94 -0.76 14.47
N THR A 547 -17.30 -2.04 14.49
CA THR A 547 -18.59 -2.52 13.97
C THR A 547 -19.76 -1.97 14.79
N LYS A 548 -19.64 -1.90 16.13
CA LYS A 548 -20.62 -1.27 17.01
C LYS A 548 -20.75 0.25 16.78
N ALA A 549 -19.67 0.90 16.30
CA ALA A 549 -19.68 2.30 15.88
C ALA A 549 -20.21 2.51 14.46
N GLU A 550 -20.76 1.48 13.80
CA GLU A 550 -21.28 1.49 12.42
C GLU A 550 -20.22 1.86 11.36
N ILE A 551 -18.95 1.63 11.64
CA ILE A 551 -17.86 1.82 10.68
C ILE A 551 -17.72 0.55 9.85
N LYS A 552 -17.75 0.68 8.52
CA LYS A 552 -17.61 -0.44 7.60
C LYS A 552 -16.13 -0.75 7.35
N ILE A 553 -15.75 -2.01 7.51
CA ILE A 553 -14.37 -2.47 7.35
C ILE A 553 -14.25 -3.31 6.09
N TRP A 554 -13.34 -2.90 5.20
CA TRP A 554 -13.00 -3.59 3.96
C TRP A 554 -11.55 -4.05 4.03
N VAL A 555 -11.30 -5.34 3.78
CA VAL A 555 -9.96 -5.93 3.74
C VAL A 555 -9.52 -6.10 2.29
N LEU A 556 -8.33 -5.60 1.96
CA LEU A 556 -7.78 -5.62 0.61
C LEU A 556 -6.43 -6.35 0.64
N THR A 557 -6.41 -7.65 0.31
CA THR A 557 -5.22 -8.49 0.41
C THR A 557 -4.77 -9.10 -0.90
N GLY A 558 -3.47 -9.34 -1.04
CA GLY A 558 -2.89 -10.13 -2.13
C GLY A 558 -3.03 -11.65 -1.95
N ASP A 559 -3.49 -12.12 -0.76
CA ASP A 559 -3.59 -13.52 -0.42
C ASP A 559 -4.69 -14.26 -1.20
N LYS A 560 -4.65 -15.59 -1.16
CA LYS A 560 -5.69 -16.46 -1.72
C LYS A 560 -7.02 -16.25 -1.00
N GLN A 561 -8.12 -16.58 -1.68
CA GLN A 561 -9.48 -16.43 -1.16
C GLN A 561 -9.65 -17.19 0.15
N GLU A 562 -9.28 -18.45 0.18
CA GLU A 562 -9.41 -19.34 1.35
C GLU A 562 -8.68 -18.76 2.58
N THR A 563 -7.45 -18.27 2.37
CA THR A 563 -6.67 -17.64 3.45
C THR A 563 -7.31 -16.36 3.96
N ALA A 564 -7.82 -15.53 3.05
CA ALA A 564 -8.45 -14.26 3.41
C ALA A 564 -9.80 -14.48 4.12
N GLU A 565 -10.55 -15.48 3.72
CA GLU A 565 -11.80 -15.91 4.34
C GLU A 565 -11.56 -16.41 5.77
N ASN A 566 -10.61 -17.32 5.96
CA ASN A 566 -10.26 -17.86 7.28
C ASN A 566 -9.81 -16.77 8.26
N ILE A 567 -8.97 -15.84 7.81
CA ILE A 567 -8.59 -14.67 8.61
C ILE A 567 -9.81 -13.78 8.88
N GLY A 568 -10.73 -13.66 7.93
CA GLY A 568 -11.99 -12.95 8.12
C GLY A 568 -12.80 -13.50 9.27
N TYR A 569 -12.91 -14.83 9.40
CA TYR A 569 -13.54 -15.49 10.54
C TYR A 569 -12.73 -15.34 11.83
N SER A 570 -11.43 -15.62 11.79
CA SER A 570 -10.56 -15.54 12.98
C SER A 570 -10.51 -14.15 13.61
N CYS A 571 -10.65 -13.08 12.82
CA CYS A 571 -10.66 -11.71 13.34
C CYS A 571 -12.06 -11.14 13.57
N ASN A 572 -13.13 -11.96 13.51
CA ASN A 572 -14.54 -11.56 13.69
C ASN A 572 -15.08 -10.56 12.65
N LEU A 573 -14.46 -10.45 11.49
CA LEU A 573 -14.99 -9.70 10.35
C LEU A 573 -16.12 -10.45 9.67
N LEU A 574 -15.94 -11.76 9.47
CA LEU A 574 -16.98 -12.70 9.07
C LEU A 574 -17.43 -13.46 10.32
N ARG A 575 -18.73 -13.69 10.48
CA ARG A 575 -19.30 -14.39 11.63
C ARG A 575 -20.31 -15.41 11.14
N GLU A 576 -20.43 -16.52 11.83
CA GLU A 576 -21.44 -17.54 11.57
C GLU A 576 -22.88 -17.01 11.74
N GLU A 577 -23.04 -15.99 12.59
CA GLU A 577 -24.32 -15.31 12.86
C GLU A 577 -24.78 -14.40 11.72
N MET A 578 -23.93 -14.14 10.69
CA MET A 578 -24.29 -13.32 9.53
C MET A 578 -25.41 -13.99 8.71
N ASN A 579 -26.29 -13.19 8.13
CA ASN A 579 -27.40 -13.69 7.32
C ASN A 579 -26.90 -14.48 6.09
N ASP A 580 -25.85 -13.99 5.44
CA ASP A 580 -25.17 -14.69 4.35
C ASP A 580 -23.80 -14.03 4.04
N VAL A 581 -22.91 -14.79 3.41
CA VAL A 581 -21.63 -14.30 2.86
C VAL A 581 -21.60 -14.63 1.38
N PHE A 582 -21.54 -13.58 0.54
CA PHE A 582 -21.53 -13.73 -0.91
C PHE A 582 -20.12 -13.89 -1.44
N PHE A 583 -19.90 -14.90 -2.27
CA PHE A 583 -18.63 -15.19 -2.93
C PHE A 583 -18.73 -14.85 -4.41
N ILE A 584 -17.80 -14.00 -4.90
CA ILE A 584 -17.73 -13.60 -6.30
C ILE A 584 -16.38 -14.03 -6.84
N ALA A 585 -16.38 -15.10 -7.62
CA ALA A 585 -15.18 -15.72 -8.18
C ALA A 585 -15.27 -16.03 -9.68
N ALA A 586 -16.27 -15.51 -10.36
CA ALA A 586 -16.53 -15.75 -11.79
C ALA A 586 -15.41 -15.18 -12.68
N ASN A 587 -15.17 -15.85 -13.81
CA ASN A 587 -14.08 -15.54 -14.74
C ASN A 587 -14.55 -14.74 -15.98
N SER A 588 -15.84 -14.44 -16.09
CA SER A 588 -16.38 -13.63 -17.18
C SER A 588 -17.16 -12.40 -16.68
N PRO A 589 -17.19 -11.29 -17.42
CA PRO A 589 -17.90 -10.07 -16.99
C PRO A 589 -19.42 -10.30 -16.80
N GLU A 590 -20.02 -11.14 -17.60
CA GLU A 590 -21.45 -11.46 -17.54
C GLU A 590 -21.82 -12.24 -16.30
N GLU A 591 -20.99 -13.23 -15.95
CA GLU A 591 -21.16 -14.04 -14.74
C GLU A 591 -20.95 -13.20 -13.49
N VAL A 592 -19.89 -12.38 -13.43
CA VAL A 592 -19.68 -11.44 -12.32
C VAL A 592 -20.88 -10.52 -12.12
N ARG A 593 -21.45 -10.00 -13.20
CA ARG A 593 -22.67 -9.18 -13.14
C ARG A 593 -23.85 -9.96 -12.61
N GLN A 594 -24.01 -11.22 -13.02
CA GLN A 594 -25.08 -12.08 -12.55
C GLN A 594 -24.93 -12.40 -11.05
N GLU A 595 -23.74 -12.76 -10.59
CA GLU A 595 -23.45 -13.01 -9.16
C GLU A 595 -23.73 -11.76 -8.31
N LEU A 596 -23.29 -10.57 -8.74
CA LEU A 596 -23.59 -9.30 -8.07
C LEU A 596 -25.10 -9.03 -7.99
N ARG A 597 -25.84 -9.30 -9.05
CA ARG A 597 -27.31 -9.13 -9.07
C ARG A 597 -28.03 -10.13 -8.18
N ILE A 598 -27.60 -11.39 -8.18
CA ILE A 598 -28.12 -12.42 -7.28
C ILE A 598 -27.93 -12.00 -5.83
N SER A 599 -26.73 -11.53 -5.46
CA SER A 599 -26.45 -11.01 -4.11
C SER A 599 -27.40 -9.88 -3.73
N VAL A 600 -27.64 -8.93 -4.62
CA VAL A 600 -28.61 -7.84 -4.39
C VAL A 600 -30.04 -8.37 -4.19
N VAL A 601 -30.46 -9.35 -5.00
CA VAL A 601 -31.80 -9.95 -4.88
C VAL A 601 -31.97 -10.70 -3.54
N PHE A 602 -30.92 -11.40 -3.09
CA PHE A 602 -30.92 -12.05 -1.77
C PHE A 602 -31.03 -11.07 -0.62
N ILE A 603 -30.29 -9.96 -0.68
CA ILE A 603 -30.34 -8.89 0.32
C ILE A 603 -31.76 -8.28 0.38
N PHE A 604 -32.41 -8.11 -0.78
CA PHE A 604 -33.77 -7.56 -0.88
C PHE A 604 -34.88 -8.62 -0.98
N LYS A 605 -34.84 -9.66 -0.21
CA LYS A 605 -35.76 -10.81 -0.20
C LYS A 605 -37.28 -10.50 -0.28
N TRP A 606 -37.68 -9.23 -0.32
CA TRP A 606 -39.07 -8.75 -0.32
C TRP A 606 -39.44 -7.75 -1.44
N SER A 607 -38.54 -7.33 -2.34
CA SER A 607 -38.82 -6.29 -3.35
C SER A 607 -39.05 -6.82 -4.77
N LEU A 608 -39.56 -8.03 -4.92
CA LEU A 608 -39.71 -8.69 -6.24
C LEU A 608 -40.88 -8.16 -7.09
N PHE A 609 -41.58 -7.10 -6.70
CA PHE A 609 -42.82 -6.67 -7.38
C PHE A 609 -42.82 -5.25 -7.97
N LEU A 610 -41.75 -4.45 -7.92
CA LEU A 610 -41.79 -3.07 -8.46
C LEU A 610 -40.65 -2.75 -9.42
N GLN A 611 -41.06 -2.42 -10.62
CA GLN A 611 -40.39 -1.78 -11.78
C GLN A 611 -38.90 -1.47 -11.71
N ARG A 612 -38.19 -2.10 -12.64
CA ARG A 612 -36.71 -2.21 -12.79
C ARG A 612 -35.88 -0.92 -12.74
N ASP A 613 -36.39 0.19 -13.26
CA ASP A 613 -35.55 1.40 -13.48
C ASP A 613 -35.73 2.50 -12.41
N ALA A 614 -36.84 2.55 -11.70
CA ALA A 614 -37.10 3.50 -10.63
C ALA A 614 -36.32 3.11 -9.33
N CYS A 615 -36.20 1.80 -9.04
CA CYS A 615 -35.39 1.28 -7.93
C CYS A 615 -33.90 1.63 -8.03
N LEU A 616 -33.33 1.69 -9.25
CA LEU A 616 -31.90 2.00 -9.44
C LEU A 616 -31.51 3.40 -8.96
N LYS A 617 -32.39 4.38 -8.98
CA LYS A 617 -32.12 5.76 -8.53
C LYS A 617 -32.44 5.98 -7.04
N MET A 618 -33.43 5.30 -6.47
CA MET A 618 -33.78 5.43 -5.04
C MET A 618 -32.77 4.77 -4.09
N LEU A 619 -32.15 3.67 -4.50
CA LEU A 619 -31.29 2.83 -3.66
C LEU A 619 -29.86 3.38 -3.40
N VAL A 620 -29.52 4.52 -3.97
CA VAL A 620 -28.24 5.21 -3.65
C VAL A 620 -28.33 5.94 -2.29
N GLN A 621 -29.51 6.17 -1.74
CA GLN A 621 -29.73 6.94 -0.51
C GLN A 621 -30.10 6.10 0.73
N ASP A 622 -30.62 4.88 0.60
CA ASP A 622 -31.01 4.05 1.74
C ASP A 622 -29.90 3.07 2.14
N GLU A 623 -29.17 3.40 3.20
CA GLU A 623 -28.15 2.55 3.83
C GLU A 623 -28.73 1.54 4.86
N ASN A 624 -30.02 1.57 5.13
CA ASN A 624 -30.68 0.72 6.13
C ASN A 624 -31.19 -0.58 5.52
N VAL A 625 -30.27 -1.54 5.33
CA VAL A 625 -30.63 -2.93 5.03
C VAL A 625 -30.74 -3.69 6.35
N ASN A 626 -31.89 -4.31 6.62
CA ASN A 626 -32.05 -5.19 7.78
C ASN A 626 -31.33 -6.52 7.53
N GLY A 627 -30.15 -6.68 8.10
CA GLY A 627 -29.36 -7.90 8.08
C GLY A 627 -27.86 -7.64 7.97
N ASP A 628 -27.11 -8.60 8.47
CA ASP A 628 -25.63 -8.60 8.44
C ASP A 628 -25.18 -9.48 7.28
N TYR A 629 -24.55 -8.89 6.27
CA TYR A 629 -24.06 -9.58 5.08
C TYR A 629 -22.55 -9.34 4.91
N GLY A 630 -21.84 -10.37 4.43
CA GLY A 630 -20.45 -10.32 4.01
C GLY A 630 -20.31 -10.41 2.49
N LEU A 631 -19.25 -9.86 1.91
CA LEU A 631 -18.89 -9.99 0.50
C LEU A 631 -17.42 -10.37 0.38
N VAL A 632 -17.13 -11.47 -0.30
CA VAL A 632 -15.77 -11.90 -0.65
C VAL A 632 -15.65 -11.90 -2.18
N ILE A 633 -14.69 -11.13 -2.72
CA ILE A 633 -14.48 -11.01 -4.16
C ILE A 633 -13.03 -11.29 -4.54
N ASN A 634 -12.82 -12.08 -5.59
CA ASN A 634 -11.48 -12.38 -6.11
C ASN A 634 -10.99 -11.20 -7.01
N GLY A 635 -9.68 -10.93 -7.01
CA GLY A 635 -9.05 -9.85 -7.76
C GLY A 635 -9.27 -9.94 -9.27
N HIS A 636 -9.42 -11.13 -9.84
CA HIS A 636 -9.78 -11.31 -11.24
C HIS A 636 -11.20 -10.82 -11.51
N SER A 637 -12.17 -11.24 -10.73
CA SER A 637 -13.57 -10.80 -10.82
C SER A 637 -13.70 -9.31 -10.49
N LEU A 638 -12.90 -8.81 -9.53
CA LEU A 638 -12.82 -7.40 -9.17
C LEU A 638 -12.34 -6.53 -10.34
N ALA A 639 -11.45 -7.03 -11.20
CA ALA A 639 -11.02 -6.29 -12.38
C ALA A 639 -12.19 -5.97 -13.31
N PHE A 640 -13.10 -6.90 -13.54
CA PHE A 640 -14.35 -6.67 -14.29
C PHE A 640 -15.32 -5.78 -13.52
N ALA A 641 -15.45 -5.99 -12.21
CA ALA A 641 -16.35 -5.20 -11.36
C ALA A 641 -15.98 -3.72 -11.27
N LEU A 642 -14.69 -3.38 -11.46
CA LEU A 642 -14.17 -2.00 -11.47
C LEU A 642 -14.28 -1.32 -12.85
N GLU A 643 -14.74 -2.00 -13.89
CA GLU A 643 -15.01 -1.36 -15.17
C GLU A 643 -16.16 -0.34 -15.07
N SER A 644 -16.09 0.71 -15.87
CA SER A 644 -17.04 1.84 -15.83
C SER A 644 -18.51 1.46 -16.06
N ASN A 645 -18.77 0.31 -16.67
CA ASN A 645 -20.09 -0.26 -16.93
C ASN A 645 -20.66 -1.07 -15.74
N MET A 646 -19.82 -1.49 -14.78
CA MET A 646 -20.17 -2.30 -13.61
C MET A 646 -19.82 -1.67 -12.26
N GLU A 647 -18.98 -0.65 -12.23
CA GLU A 647 -18.47 -0.04 -10.99
C GLU A 647 -19.58 0.37 -10.00
N LEU A 648 -20.73 0.81 -10.52
CA LEU A 648 -21.89 1.21 -9.69
C LEU A 648 -22.64 0.00 -9.13
N GLU A 649 -22.79 -1.09 -9.92
CA GLU A 649 -23.45 -2.31 -9.45
C GLU A 649 -22.61 -2.95 -8.32
N PHE A 650 -21.30 -3.04 -8.51
CA PHE A 650 -20.37 -3.53 -7.49
C PHE A 650 -20.41 -2.66 -6.22
N LEU A 651 -20.25 -1.35 -6.35
CA LEU A 651 -20.26 -0.44 -5.21
C LEU A 651 -21.55 -0.55 -4.40
N ARG A 652 -22.66 -0.71 -5.07
CA ARG A 652 -23.96 -0.85 -4.43
C ARG A 652 -24.04 -2.11 -3.59
N THR A 653 -23.71 -3.27 -4.17
CA THR A 653 -23.67 -4.54 -3.46
C THR A 653 -22.71 -4.50 -2.28
N ALA A 654 -21.49 -4.02 -2.50
CA ALA A 654 -20.45 -3.93 -1.48
C ALA A 654 -20.82 -2.97 -0.34
N CYS A 655 -21.49 -1.85 -0.62
CA CYS A 655 -21.94 -0.91 0.41
C CYS A 655 -23.15 -1.42 1.22
N MET A 656 -23.93 -2.38 0.72
CA MET A 656 -24.99 -3.03 1.49
C MET A 656 -24.41 -4.03 2.50
N CYS A 657 -23.26 -4.61 2.21
CA CYS A 657 -22.58 -5.51 3.13
C CYS A 657 -21.91 -4.75 4.27
N LYS A 658 -21.83 -5.37 5.45
CA LYS A 658 -21.09 -4.84 6.61
C LYS A 658 -19.60 -4.95 6.39
N THR A 659 -19.16 -6.08 5.86
CA THR A 659 -17.77 -6.43 5.61
C THR A 659 -17.55 -6.79 4.16
N VAL A 660 -16.43 -6.34 3.59
CA VAL A 660 -16.00 -6.71 2.24
C VAL A 660 -14.55 -7.18 2.30
N ILE A 661 -14.28 -8.33 1.71
CA ILE A 661 -12.91 -8.89 1.59
C ILE A 661 -12.58 -9.02 0.11
N CYS A 662 -11.57 -8.30 -0.35
CA CYS A 662 -11.04 -8.41 -1.71
C CYS A 662 -9.74 -9.20 -1.69
N CYS A 663 -9.71 -10.36 -2.34
CA CYS A 663 -8.59 -11.31 -2.35
C CYS A 663 -7.78 -11.21 -3.64
N ARG A 664 -6.48 -11.56 -3.63
CA ARG A 664 -5.59 -11.54 -4.80
C ARG A 664 -5.59 -10.19 -5.54
N VAL A 665 -5.71 -9.08 -4.80
CA VAL A 665 -5.75 -7.75 -5.40
C VAL A 665 -4.37 -7.17 -5.63
N THR A 666 -4.23 -6.47 -6.75
CA THR A 666 -3.01 -5.72 -7.07
C THR A 666 -3.01 -4.36 -6.33
N PRO A 667 -1.83 -3.73 -6.14
CA PRO A 667 -1.75 -2.39 -5.53
C PRO A 667 -2.60 -1.34 -6.22
N LEU A 668 -2.77 -1.44 -7.54
CA LEU A 668 -3.62 -0.55 -8.30
C LEU A 668 -5.10 -0.77 -7.99
N GLN A 669 -5.56 -2.02 -7.93
CA GLN A 669 -6.94 -2.36 -7.56
C GLN A 669 -7.29 -1.89 -6.15
N LYS A 670 -6.36 -2.03 -5.17
CA LYS A 670 -6.54 -1.45 -3.82
C LYS A 670 -6.86 0.05 -3.89
N ALA A 671 -6.10 0.80 -4.67
CA ALA A 671 -6.33 2.23 -4.84
C ALA A 671 -7.66 2.55 -5.54
N GLN A 672 -8.02 1.78 -6.58
CA GLN A 672 -9.27 1.96 -7.35
C GLN A 672 -10.52 1.72 -6.48
N VAL A 673 -10.51 0.70 -5.61
CA VAL A 673 -11.61 0.41 -4.67
C VAL A 673 -11.83 1.58 -3.71
N VAL A 674 -10.76 2.11 -3.12
CA VAL A 674 -10.84 3.27 -2.22
C VAL A 674 -11.34 4.51 -2.97
N GLU A 675 -10.85 4.74 -4.19
CA GLU A 675 -11.29 5.87 -5.03
C GLU A 675 -12.77 5.76 -5.39
N LEU A 676 -13.25 4.55 -5.71
CA LEU A 676 -14.64 4.28 -6.05
C LEU A 676 -15.59 4.69 -4.92
N VAL A 677 -15.29 4.27 -3.68
CA VAL A 677 -16.10 4.64 -2.51
C VAL A 677 -16.06 6.15 -2.26
N LYS A 678 -14.90 6.78 -2.34
CA LYS A 678 -14.76 8.25 -2.20
C LYS A 678 -15.53 9.02 -3.25
N LYS A 679 -15.50 8.57 -4.51
CA LYS A 679 -16.14 9.22 -5.66
C LYS A 679 -17.66 9.29 -5.51
N TYR A 680 -18.28 8.17 -5.11
CA TYR A 680 -19.73 8.05 -5.11
C TYR A 680 -20.39 8.27 -3.74
N LYS A 681 -19.78 7.79 -2.65
CA LYS A 681 -20.35 7.94 -1.31
C LYS A 681 -19.98 9.27 -0.64
N LYS A 682 -18.95 9.97 -1.13
CA LYS A 682 -18.42 11.21 -0.54
C LYS A 682 -18.13 11.06 0.97
N ALA A 683 -17.84 9.85 1.41
CA ALA A 683 -17.54 9.52 2.80
C ALA A 683 -16.07 9.76 3.14
N VAL A 684 -15.80 10.03 4.42
CA VAL A 684 -14.43 10.05 4.95
C VAL A 684 -13.96 8.62 5.09
N THR A 685 -12.80 8.31 4.50
CA THR A 685 -12.22 6.97 4.46
C THR A 685 -10.84 6.95 5.11
N LEU A 686 -10.55 5.90 5.88
CA LEU A 686 -9.24 5.58 6.43
C LEU A 686 -8.65 4.40 5.67
N ALA A 687 -7.39 4.48 5.27
CA ALA A 687 -6.65 3.36 4.69
C ALA A 687 -5.46 3.02 5.59
N ILE A 688 -5.30 1.74 5.90
CA ILE A 688 -4.28 1.20 6.82
C ILE A 688 -3.49 0.11 6.09
N GLY A 689 -2.18 0.20 6.12
CA GLY A 689 -1.28 -0.79 5.54
C GLY A 689 0.17 -0.50 5.88
N ASP A 690 1.03 -1.51 5.88
CA ASP A 690 2.44 -1.45 6.28
C ASP A 690 3.40 -1.57 5.08
N GLY A 691 2.91 -2.07 3.94
CA GLY A 691 3.70 -2.40 2.77
C GLY A 691 3.79 -1.32 1.69
N ALA A 692 4.79 -1.44 0.83
CA ALA A 692 4.92 -0.62 -0.39
C ALA A 692 3.69 -0.75 -1.31
N ASN A 693 2.99 -1.89 -1.25
CA ASN A 693 1.78 -2.19 -2.00
C ASN A 693 0.59 -1.32 -1.59
N ASP A 694 0.60 -0.79 -0.35
CA ASP A 694 -0.50 0.00 0.22
C ASP A 694 -0.34 1.50 0.01
N VAL A 695 0.85 1.94 -0.40
CA VAL A 695 1.16 3.36 -0.61
C VAL A 695 0.17 4.02 -1.58
N SER A 696 -0.21 3.33 -2.66
CA SER A 696 -1.18 3.82 -3.64
C SER A 696 -2.60 3.91 -3.04
N MET A 697 -2.99 2.94 -2.23
CA MET A 697 -4.25 2.91 -1.49
C MET A 697 -4.33 4.07 -0.48
N ILE A 698 -3.27 4.29 0.31
CA ILE A 698 -3.20 5.36 1.33
C ILE A 698 -3.17 6.75 0.67
N LYS A 699 -2.44 6.92 -0.43
CA LYS A 699 -2.37 8.20 -1.14
C LYS A 699 -3.67 8.60 -1.81
N GLY A 700 -4.48 7.68 -2.29
CA GLY A 700 -5.77 7.88 -2.94
C GLY A 700 -5.68 8.79 -4.18
N TYR A 701 -5.87 8.23 -5.37
CA TYR A 701 -5.81 8.96 -6.63
C TYR A 701 -7.06 9.85 -6.79
N TYR A 702 -6.90 11.16 -6.93
CA TYR A 702 -7.97 12.04 -7.41
C TYR A 702 -7.54 12.69 -8.73
N TRP A 703 -8.15 12.27 -9.82
CA TRP A 703 -8.03 12.92 -11.13
C TRP A 703 -9.35 13.60 -11.47
N ARG A 704 -9.40 14.92 -11.39
CA ARG A 704 -10.22 15.72 -12.31
C ARG A 704 -9.62 17.12 -12.43
N PHE A 705 -9.03 17.34 -13.57
CA PHE A 705 -8.62 18.64 -14.04
C PHE A 705 -9.84 19.30 -14.66
N VAL A 706 -10.38 20.34 -14.04
CA VAL A 706 -11.25 21.31 -14.73
C VAL A 706 -10.39 22.50 -15.06
N GLN A 707 -10.01 22.57 -16.30
CA GLN A 707 -9.29 23.69 -16.89
C GLN A 707 -10.32 24.79 -17.18
N SER A 708 -10.29 25.89 -16.43
CA SER A 708 -10.99 27.12 -16.80
C SER A 708 -10.00 28.18 -17.26
N ILE A 709 -10.14 28.54 -18.51
CA ILE A 709 -9.30 29.48 -19.29
C ILE A 709 -9.67 30.94 -18.97
N SER A 710 -9.91 31.31 -17.75
CA SER A 710 -10.29 32.70 -17.42
C SER A 710 -9.19 33.57 -16.80
N PHE A 711 -8.00 33.01 -16.57
CA PHE A 711 -6.97 33.72 -15.78
C PHE A 711 -6.09 34.67 -16.59
N CYS A 712 -5.94 34.53 -17.89
CA CYS A 712 -5.03 35.38 -18.69
C CYS A 712 -5.57 36.78 -18.95
N LEU A 713 -6.85 36.99 -19.05
CA LEU A 713 -7.44 38.32 -19.34
C LEU A 713 -7.47 39.23 -18.11
N PHE A 714 -7.58 38.66 -16.91
CA PHE A 714 -7.55 39.39 -15.65
C PHE A 714 -6.15 39.97 -15.33
N TYR A 715 -5.08 39.30 -15.76
CA TYR A 715 -3.70 39.72 -15.49
C TYR A 715 -3.26 40.96 -16.26
N ILE A 716 -3.72 41.11 -17.48
CA ILE A 716 -3.35 42.26 -18.34
C ILE A 716 -4.07 43.52 -17.88
N TRP A 717 -5.31 43.41 -17.43
CA TRP A 717 -6.08 44.56 -16.92
C TRP A 717 -5.57 45.09 -15.57
N LEU A 718 -5.12 44.19 -14.70
CA LEU A 718 -4.63 44.52 -13.36
C LEU A 718 -3.28 45.26 -13.35
N THR A 719 -2.38 44.96 -14.29
CA THR A 719 -1.06 45.62 -14.39
C THR A 719 -1.14 47.08 -14.81
N ASP A 720 -2.16 47.46 -15.56
CA ASP A 720 -2.37 48.87 -15.97
C ASP A 720 -2.98 49.73 -14.84
N LEU A 721 -3.82 49.10 -14.01
CA LEU A 721 -4.45 49.73 -12.84
C LEU A 721 -3.44 50.09 -11.74
N LEU A 722 -2.44 49.22 -11.49
CA LEU A 722 -1.45 49.37 -10.42
C LEU A 722 -0.47 50.54 -10.69
N LYS A 723 -0.19 50.84 -11.95
CA LYS A 723 0.68 51.98 -12.31
C LYS A 723 0.07 53.33 -11.96
N LYS A 724 -1.25 53.44 -11.87
CA LYS A 724 -1.97 54.68 -11.54
C LYS A 724 -2.17 54.94 -10.03
N GLN A 725 -2.02 53.92 -9.18
CA GLN A 725 -2.30 54.03 -7.73
C GLN A 725 -1.22 54.67 -6.88
N TYR A 726 0.02 54.87 -7.39
CA TYR A 726 1.11 55.45 -6.59
C TYR A 726 0.86 56.93 -6.16
N MET A 727 -0.09 57.60 -6.78
CA MET A 727 -0.47 58.97 -6.45
C MET A 727 -1.53 59.07 -5.35
N LEU A 728 -2.31 58.03 -5.08
CA LEU A 728 -3.51 58.07 -4.22
C LEU A 728 -3.24 58.00 -2.73
N VAL A 729 -2.15 57.30 -2.32
CA VAL A 729 -1.80 57.10 -0.90
C VAL A 729 -1.53 58.39 -0.15
N ARG A 730 -1.15 59.47 -0.84
CA ARG A 730 -0.86 60.78 -0.26
C ARG A 730 -2.10 61.55 0.20
N TYR A 731 -3.29 61.23 -0.33
CA TYR A 731 -4.54 62.00 -0.08
C TYR A 731 -5.38 61.45 1.09
N VAL A 732 -5.24 60.17 1.47
CA VAL A 732 -6.09 59.50 2.46
C VAL A 732 -5.76 59.89 3.92
N LEU A 733 -4.59 60.44 4.17
CA LEU A 733 -4.13 60.79 5.53
C LEU A 733 -4.77 62.05 6.14
N THR A 734 -5.51 62.83 5.37
CA THR A 734 -6.07 64.12 5.83
C THR A 734 -7.55 64.09 6.27
N LEU A 735 -8.31 63.00 6.06
CA LEU A 735 -9.73 62.91 6.36
C LEU A 735 -10.07 62.24 7.70
N GLY A 736 -9.16 62.26 8.69
CA GLY A 736 -9.10 61.37 9.85
C GLY A 736 -10.10 61.57 11.00
N CYS A 737 -10.97 62.59 11.06
CA CYS A 737 -11.75 62.85 12.29
C CYS A 737 -13.20 62.33 12.31
N TRP A 738 -13.89 62.28 11.18
CA TRP A 738 -15.28 61.77 11.14
C TRP A 738 -15.36 60.24 11.11
N PHE A 739 -14.33 59.62 10.59
CA PHE A 739 -14.25 58.18 10.43
C PHE A 739 -14.12 57.40 11.76
N LYS A 740 -13.53 57.99 12.79
CA LYS A 740 -13.37 57.37 14.11
C LYS A 740 -14.70 57.07 14.80
N LEU A 741 -15.71 57.88 14.60
CA LEU A 741 -17.04 57.69 15.24
C LEU A 741 -17.83 56.55 14.59
N VAL A 742 -17.81 56.43 13.28
CA VAL A 742 -18.48 55.35 12.54
C VAL A 742 -17.76 54.01 12.78
N LEU A 743 -16.41 54.05 12.88
CA LEU A 743 -15.64 52.85 13.19
C LEU A 743 -15.88 52.33 14.60
N CYS A 744 -16.04 53.21 15.60
CA CYS A 744 -16.40 52.81 16.96
C CYS A 744 -17.78 52.16 17.03
N TRP A 745 -18.75 52.66 16.28
CA TRP A 745 -20.11 52.06 16.24
C TRP A 745 -20.06 50.69 15.54
N PHE A 746 -19.27 50.52 14.53
CA PHE A 746 -19.11 49.27 13.79
C PHE A 746 -18.31 48.23 14.62
N MET A 747 -17.29 48.68 15.35
CA MET A 747 -16.54 47.80 16.26
C MET A 747 -17.44 47.29 17.43
N LEU A 748 -18.34 48.13 17.90
CA LEU A 748 -19.36 47.72 18.90
C LEU A 748 -20.32 46.67 18.32
N ALA A 749 -20.79 46.81 17.08
CA ALA A 749 -21.64 45.83 16.40
C ALA A 749 -20.92 44.52 16.17
N MET A 750 -19.63 44.56 15.79
CA MET A 750 -18.79 43.37 15.63
C MET A 750 -18.46 42.68 16.95
N CYS A 751 -18.30 43.43 18.05
CA CYS A 751 -18.17 42.84 19.39
C CYS A 751 -19.45 42.13 19.83
N TRP A 752 -20.63 42.68 19.53
CA TRP A 752 -21.91 42.03 19.76
C TRP A 752 -22.09 40.75 18.92
N PHE A 753 -21.66 40.77 17.66
CA PHE A 753 -21.69 39.59 16.78
C PHE A 753 -20.69 38.50 17.25
N LYS A 754 -19.50 38.90 17.72
CA LYS A 754 -18.55 37.97 18.34
C LYS A 754 -19.10 37.36 19.65
N LEU A 755 -19.80 38.17 20.46
CA LEU A 755 -20.44 37.68 21.69
C LEU A 755 -21.58 36.71 21.38
N ALA A 756 -22.35 36.95 20.33
CA ALA A 756 -23.40 36.05 19.88
C ALA A 756 -22.87 34.71 19.33
N LEU A 757 -21.73 34.76 18.62
CA LEU A 757 -21.04 33.54 18.13
C LEU A 757 -20.34 32.75 19.25
N TRP A 758 -20.08 33.38 20.39
CA TRP A 758 -19.50 32.71 21.57
C TRP A 758 -20.59 32.07 22.47
N LEU A 759 -21.82 32.50 22.32
CA LEU A 759 -23.00 32.00 23.09
C LEU A 759 -23.77 30.91 22.32
N PHE A 760 -23.45 30.65 21.07
CA PHE A 760 -23.88 29.49 20.24
C PHE A 760 -22.73 28.54 20.01
#